data_15962f9d91c1b2b2ea601b533f733b82
#
_entry.id   15962f9d91c1b2b2ea601b533f733b82
#
_cell.length_a   1.000
_cell.length_b   1.000
_cell.length_c   1.000
_cell.angle_alpha   90.00
_cell.angle_beta   90.00
_cell.angle_gamma   90.00
#
_symmetry.space_group_name_H-M   'P 1'
#
loop_
_entity.id
_entity.type
_entity.pdbx_description
1 polymer ?
#
loop_
_entity_poly.entity_id
_entity_poly.type
_entity_poly.pdbx_seq_one_letter_code
_entity_poly.pdbx_strand_id
1 'polypeptide(L)'
;MPESSAQRDDRYTLDPLQATAQQEHLANLRSINRHPGIRFVSADQFAAEVWRSSLLDILIEAGLARKPVSLPYTSLGDLFKGREPLLAALTIQFGPFPQGNDQAAVAKALTGLGGVGKTRLALEYAWRRGGGYTAMLLVGADSAAALERDLAALCGAAILDLPAKGETDEGRQRDAVVTWLNQHPGWLLILDNVDTKPAASAVKTLLAKLLGGHVLITSRLANWSASVATVPVDLLAPDAAADFLLSRTAGRRRPQADDPAAAQILAGELGYLALALEQAGAYIVQRRLSFGQYLGEWQRRRETVMGWYDPDLMEYPTSVAITWQTSFDQLKAPARRLLQRLAWLAPEPVPESLLAVPVAGDDAAADPCRALAELESYSLVTRSADLPVFSVHRLVQEVTRRGQRDDPAHGPLVEALNWVNRACVGDPDDVRDWAVLDPLAPHARAVAACADGVGIPDPTTRLLNYVGLLLGHKALYAEAEPLMRRALVIDEASFGPDHPRVAIDLNNLAWLLQVTNRLAEAERLMRRALAIDEASFGSDHPNIAIRLNNLAALLKATNRLAEAEPLMRRALAIDEASFGADHPEVARDLNNLAQLLQATNRRDEAEPLMRRALAIDEASFGADHPRVATEINNLAQLLQATNRLAEAEPLMRRALAIDEASCGANHPDIARDLNNLAQLLQATNRLAEAEPLLRRALTIDEASFGTDHPRVATEINNLAALLQATKRLAEAEPLMRRALTIDEASFGPDHPDVARDLNNLAQFLKATNRLAEAEPLLRRALTICIKSLGADHPSSRIVVANYTGLLQATGRTDDEIRAALASLIA
;
A
#
# COMPACT_ATOMS: atom_id res chain seq x y z
N MET A 1 -37.68 35.72 38.42
CA MET A 1 -38.84 36.46 39.04
C MET A 1 -38.76 36.32 40.55
N PRO A 2 -38.93 37.37 41.38
CA PRO A 2 -38.92 37.24 42.81
C PRO A 2 -40.18 36.54 43.26
N GLU A 3 -40.09 35.56 44.19
CA GLU A 3 -41.18 34.79 44.77
C GLU A 3 -41.98 35.54 45.79
N SER A 4 -41.81 36.82 46.01
CA SER A 4 -42.51 37.50 47.08
C SER A 4 -43.28 38.68 46.59
N SER A 5 -44.57 38.63 46.82
CA SER A 5 -45.49 39.76 47.06
C SER A 5 -45.62 40.85 45.96
N ALA A 6 -45.35 40.54 44.73
CA ALA A 6 -45.96 41.37 43.69
C ALA A 6 -47.45 40.99 43.55
N GLN A 7 -48.36 41.93 43.89
CA GLN A 7 -49.76 41.78 43.53
C GLN A 7 -49.84 41.43 42.03
N ARG A 8 -50.47 40.30 41.72
CA ARG A 8 -50.79 39.97 40.33
C ARG A 8 -51.70 41.06 39.81
N ASP A 9 -51.18 41.77 38.81
CA ASP A 9 -52.00 42.67 38.00
C ASP A 9 -52.91 41.80 37.15
N ASP A 10 -54.20 41.81 37.38
CA ASP A 10 -55.22 40.98 36.68
C ASP A 10 -55.22 41.19 35.11
N ARG A 11 -54.38 42.05 34.61
CA ARG A 11 -54.25 42.33 33.18
C ARG A 11 -53.36 41.37 32.44
N TYR A 12 -52.65 40.44 33.15
CA TYR A 12 -51.78 39.44 32.51
C TYR A 12 -52.29 38.00 32.75
N THR A 13 -53.25 37.57 31.95
CA THR A 13 -53.57 36.14 31.81
C THR A 13 -52.56 35.52 30.87
N LEU A 14 -51.64 34.69 31.39
CA LEU A 14 -50.82 33.88 30.61
C LEU A 14 -51.67 32.86 29.80
N ASP A 15 -51.47 32.77 28.51
CA ASP A 15 -51.93 31.67 27.67
C ASP A 15 -51.56 30.32 28.33
N PRO A 16 -52.44 29.31 28.33
CA PRO A 16 -52.18 27.98 28.90
C PRO A 16 -50.85 27.36 28.46
N LEU A 17 -50.41 27.61 27.23
CA LEU A 17 -49.13 27.18 26.72
C LEU A 17 -47.96 27.91 27.42
N GLN A 18 -48.07 29.20 27.66
CA GLN A 18 -47.05 29.98 28.36
C GLN A 18 -46.97 29.60 29.85
N ALA A 19 -48.08 29.25 30.46
CA ALA A 19 -48.12 28.78 31.85
C ALA A 19 -47.46 27.40 32.00
N THR A 20 -47.67 26.49 31.05
CA THR A 20 -47.03 25.17 31.00
C THR A 20 -45.55 25.29 30.82
N ALA A 21 -45.12 26.10 29.86
CA ALA A 21 -43.71 26.34 29.58
C ALA A 21 -42.98 27.00 30.75
N GLN A 22 -43.64 27.91 31.48
CA GLN A 22 -43.08 28.51 32.68
C GLN A 22 -42.92 27.48 33.80
N GLN A 23 -43.88 26.53 33.96
CA GLN A 23 -43.76 25.44 34.91
C GLN A 23 -42.65 24.44 34.58
N GLU A 24 -42.52 24.07 33.33
CA GLU A 24 -41.43 23.19 32.88
C GLU A 24 -40.05 23.86 33.06
N HIS A 25 -39.93 25.16 32.77
CA HIS A 25 -38.72 25.92 33.02
C HIS A 25 -38.37 26.01 34.51
N LEU A 26 -39.31 26.27 35.38
CA LEU A 26 -39.12 26.27 36.84
C LEU A 26 -38.75 24.86 37.36
N ALA A 27 -39.32 23.81 36.78
CA ALA A 27 -38.97 22.42 37.10
C ALA A 27 -37.52 22.11 36.66
N ASN A 28 -37.09 22.57 35.47
CA ASN A 28 -35.74 22.44 34.99
C ASN A 28 -34.73 23.21 35.85
N LEU A 29 -35.03 24.45 36.24
CA LEU A 29 -34.20 25.22 37.18
C LEU A 29 -34.05 24.55 38.53
N ARG A 30 -35.08 23.86 39.04
CA ARG A 30 -35.00 23.06 40.25
C ARG A 30 -34.17 21.78 40.08
N SER A 31 -34.24 21.12 38.91
CA SER A 31 -33.50 19.89 38.66
C SER A 31 -31.98 20.11 38.58
N ILE A 32 -31.54 21.31 38.21
CA ILE A 32 -30.11 21.67 38.13
C ILE A 32 -29.57 22.24 39.46
N ASN A 33 -30.32 22.07 40.56
CA ASN A 33 -29.95 22.49 41.92
C ASN A 33 -29.59 24.00 42.06
N ARG A 34 -30.12 24.86 41.19
CA ARG A 34 -29.98 26.30 41.27
C ARG A 34 -31.14 26.84 42.13
N HIS A 35 -30.77 27.26 43.33
CA HIS A 35 -31.73 27.86 44.25
C HIS A 35 -32.38 29.13 43.65
N PRO A 36 -33.70 29.36 43.89
CA PRO A 36 -34.38 30.60 43.51
C PRO A 36 -33.88 31.75 44.40
N GLY A 37 -32.69 32.19 44.23
CA GLY A 37 -32.04 33.21 45.05
C GLY A 37 -30.74 33.71 44.54
N ILE A 38 -30.34 33.26 43.32
CA ILE A 38 -29.16 33.83 42.63
C ILE A 38 -29.48 35.27 42.29
N ARG A 39 -28.85 36.20 42.99
CA ARG A 39 -28.87 37.61 42.65
C ARG A 39 -27.98 37.80 41.41
N PHE A 40 -28.58 38.15 40.29
CA PHE A 40 -27.84 38.59 39.13
C PHE A 40 -27.11 39.89 39.48
N VAL A 41 -25.82 39.92 39.26
CA VAL A 41 -24.97 41.06 39.61
C VAL A 41 -25.09 42.16 38.56
N SER A 42 -25.53 41.80 37.34
CA SER A 42 -25.77 42.74 36.23
C SER A 42 -26.90 42.25 35.31
N ALA A 43 -27.47 43.19 34.52
CA ALA A 43 -28.43 42.89 33.47
C ALA A 43 -27.86 41.91 32.42
N ASP A 44 -26.56 41.96 32.16
CA ASP A 44 -25.88 41.14 31.23
C ASP A 44 -25.74 39.69 31.71
N GLN A 45 -25.51 39.46 33.00
CA GLN A 45 -25.52 38.15 33.62
C GLN A 45 -26.92 37.50 33.60
N PHE A 46 -27.97 38.28 33.82
CA PHE A 46 -29.34 37.84 33.65
C PHE A 46 -29.65 37.50 32.18
N ALA A 47 -29.27 38.36 31.25
CA ALA A 47 -29.42 38.11 29.83
C ALA A 47 -28.69 36.83 29.39
N ALA A 48 -27.43 36.64 29.78
CA ALA A 48 -26.68 35.42 29.47
C ALA A 48 -27.32 34.13 30.00
N GLU A 49 -27.95 34.17 31.18
CA GLU A 49 -28.62 33.01 31.77
C GLU A 49 -29.97 32.73 31.10
N VAL A 50 -30.70 33.76 30.71
CA VAL A 50 -31.91 33.65 29.89
C VAL A 50 -31.57 33.03 28.53
N TRP A 51 -30.49 33.49 27.89
CA TRP A 51 -30.00 32.93 26.63
C TRP A 51 -29.56 31.45 26.69
N ARG A 52 -29.25 30.92 27.86
CA ARG A 52 -28.91 29.50 28.08
C ARG A 52 -30.08 28.61 28.46
N SER A 53 -31.25 29.18 28.66
CA SER A 53 -32.41 28.44 29.14
C SER A 53 -33.40 28.11 28.03
N SER A 54 -34.22 27.08 28.19
CA SER A 54 -35.31 26.74 27.26
C SER A 54 -36.38 27.85 27.15
N LEU A 55 -36.39 28.81 28.07
CA LEU A 55 -37.22 29.99 27.96
C LEU A 55 -36.84 30.85 26.74
N LEU A 56 -35.57 30.85 26.37
CA LEU A 56 -35.11 31.55 25.19
C LEU A 56 -35.65 30.91 23.90
N ASP A 57 -35.63 29.58 23.81
CA ASP A 57 -36.16 28.87 22.64
C ASP A 57 -37.66 29.22 22.47
N ILE A 58 -38.40 29.29 23.56
CA ILE A 58 -39.81 29.73 23.55
C ILE A 58 -39.95 31.20 23.14
N LEU A 59 -39.06 32.07 23.62
CA LEU A 59 -39.11 33.49 23.25
C LEU A 59 -38.72 33.70 21.78
N ILE A 60 -37.80 32.88 21.25
CA ILE A 60 -37.43 32.86 19.84
C ILE A 60 -38.59 32.36 18.98
N GLU A 61 -39.22 31.24 19.35
CA GLU A 61 -40.42 30.70 18.68
C GLU A 61 -41.58 31.72 18.68
N ALA A 62 -41.73 32.44 19.77
CA ALA A 62 -42.73 33.49 19.91
C ALA A 62 -42.33 34.81 19.15
N GLY A 63 -41.15 34.91 18.57
CA GLY A 63 -40.63 36.11 17.90
C GLY A 63 -40.28 37.27 18.87
N LEU A 64 -40.17 37.02 20.18
CA LEU A 64 -39.90 38.01 21.23
C LEU A 64 -38.39 38.18 21.54
N ALA A 65 -37.54 37.24 21.13
CA ALA A 65 -36.10 37.34 21.23
C ALA A 65 -35.44 36.73 20.00
N ARG A 66 -34.25 37.22 19.61
CA ARG A 66 -33.48 36.73 18.47
C ARG A 66 -32.06 36.36 18.92
N LYS A 67 -31.72 35.07 18.78
CA LYS A 67 -30.35 34.61 19.00
C LYS A 67 -29.47 35.04 17.85
N PRO A 68 -28.31 35.69 18.08
CA PRO A 68 -27.39 36.01 17.02
C PRO A 68 -26.80 34.74 16.37
N VAL A 69 -27.15 34.54 15.10
CA VAL A 69 -26.63 33.42 14.31
C VAL A 69 -26.13 33.96 12.97
N SER A 70 -24.84 33.85 12.76
CA SER A 70 -24.17 34.21 11.50
C SER A 70 -23.38 33.02 10.99
N LEU A 71 -24.10 32.06 10.40
CA LEU A 71 -23.52 30.85 9.78
C LEU A 71 -23.92 30.82 8.30
N PRO A 72 -22.98 30.69 7.37
CA PRO A 72 -23.23 30.82 5.92
C PRO A 72 -23.99 29.64 5.31
N TYR A 73 -23.99 28.47 5.99
CA TYR A 73 -24.60 27.24 5.47
C TYR A 73 -25.46 26.56 6.54
N THR A 74 -26.51 25.89 6.09
CA THR A 74 -27.36 25.05 6.94
C THR A 74 -26.70 23.72 7.29
N SER A 75 -27.26 22.98 8.26
CA SER A 75 -26.85 21.61 8.56
C SER A 75 -27.06 20.68 7.37
N LEU A 76 -26.14 19.75 7.16
CA LEU A 76 -26.25 18.68 6.15
C LEU A 76 -27.23 17.57 6.54
N GLY A 77 -27.64 17.53 7.83
CA GLY A 77 -28.52 16.48 8.32
C GLY A 77 -27.98 15.08 8.03
N ASP A 78 -28.76 14.26 7.32
CA ASP A 78 -28.41 12.87 6.99
C ASP A 78 -27.25 12.72 5.97
N LEU A 79 -26.86 13.79 5.28
CA LEU A 79 -25.69 13.78 4.39
C LEU A 79 -24.39 13.95 5.16
N PHE A 80 -24.40 14.30 6.43
CA PHE A 80 -23.22 14.37 7.26
C PHE A 80 -22.86 12.99 7.78
N LYS A 81 -21.90 12.32 7.14
CA LYS A 81 -21.54 10.91 7.38
C LYS A 81 -20.16 10.76 8.05
N GLY A 82 -20.06 9.78 8.96
CA GLY A 82 -18.78 9.25 9.46
C GLY A 82 -17.99 10.20 10.37
N ARG A 83 -18.58 11.29 10.88
CA ARG A 83 -17.90 12.30 11.73
C ARG A 83 -18.48 12.41 13.13
N GLU A 84 -19.43 11.58 13.49
CA GLU A 84 -20.07 11.55 14.81
C GLU A 84 -19.08 11.41 15.97
N PRO A 85 -18.02 10.55 15.88
CA PRO A 85 -17.01 10.46 16.92
C PRO A 85 -16.23 11.76 17.13
N LEU A 86 -15.92 12.50 16.03
CA LEU A 86 -15.24 13.79 16.11
C LEU A 86 -16.12 14.87 16.74
N LEU A 87 -17.42 14.92 16.44
CA LEU A 87 -18.37 15.81 17.08
C LEU A 87 -18.49 15.54 18.58
N ALA A 88 -18.52 14.27 18.97
CA ALA A 88 -18.53 13.87 20.39
C ALA A 88 -17.21 14.27 21.08
N ALA A 89 -16.06 14.02 20.45
CA ALA A 89 -14.76 14.40 20.97
C ALA A 89 -14.62 15.91 21.15
N LEU A 90 -15.05 16.72 20.17
CA LEU A 90 -15.07 18.18 20.29
C LEU A 90 -15.91 18.64 21.48
N THR A 91 -17.08 18.02 21.70
CA THR A 91 -17.93 18.34 22.82
C THR A 91 -17.24 18.08 24.16
N ILE A 92 -16.55 16.96 24.29
CA ILE A 92 -15.80 16.60 25.50
C ILE A 92 -14.61 17.53 25.70
N GLN A 93 -13.88 17.83 24.63
CA GLN A 93 -12.67 18.67 24.67
C GLN A 93 -12.95 20.14 24.94
N PHE A 94 -14.09 20.67 24.53
CA PHE A 94 -14.48 22.03 24.92
C PHE A 94 -14.89 22.08 26.39
N GLY A 95 -15.46 21.00 26.89
CA GLY A 95 -15.99 20.96 28.29
C GLY A 95 -17.14 21.90 28.53
N PRO A 96 -17.44 22.17 29.84
CA PRO A 96 -18.44 23.17 30.20
C PRO A 96 -17.95 24.57 29.84
N PHE A 97 -18.92 25.48 29.58
CA PHE A 97 -18.60 26.88 29.33
C PHE A 97 -17.79 27.49 30.48
N PRO A 98 -16.81 28.36 30.17
CA PRO A 98 -16.10 29.13 31.17
C PRO A 98 -17.10 29.86 32.07
N GLN A 99 -17.10 29.60 33.37
CA GLN A 99 -17.99 30.23 34.34
C GLN A 99 -17.36 31.54 34.83
N GLY A 100 -17.84 32.67 34.34
CA GLY A 100 -17.40 34.04 34.73
C GLY A 100 -16.80 34.81 33.56
N ASN A 101 -16.91 36.13 33.65
CA ASN A 101 -16.47 37.06 32.60
C ASN A 101 -14.94 37.19 32.50
N ASP A 102 -14.18 36.60 33.42
CA ASP A 102 -12.70 36.76 33.50
C ASP A 102 -11.93 35.55 32.98
N GLN A 103 -12.61 34.50 32.49
CA GLN A 103 -11.94 33.34 31.98
C GLN A 103 -11.65 33.48 30.46
N ALA A 104 -10.42 33.19 30.08
CA ALA A 104 -10.02 33.18 28.66
C ALA A 104 -10.88 32.23 27.81
N ALA A 105 -11.15 32.59 26.57
CA ALA A 105 -11.88 31.73 25.64
C ALA A 105 -11.11 30.43 25.35
N VAL A 106 -11.85 29.32 25.25
CA VAL A 106 -11.27 28.01 24.94
C VAL A 106 -11.19 27.85 23.42
N ALA A 107 -9.97 27.72 22.89
CA ALA A 107 -9.74 27.60 21.45
C ALA A 107 -9.32 26.17 21.05
N LYS A 108 -9.90 25.67 19.97
CA LYS A 108 -9.55 24.42 19.30
C LYS A 108 -9.33 24.64 17.81
N ALA A 109 -8.30 24.01 17.24
CA ALA A 109 -8.04 24.11 15.79
C ALA A 109 -8.32 22.75 15.12
N LEU A 110 -9.26 22.73 14.19
CA LEU A 110 -9.47 21.62 13.26
C LEU A 110 -8.38 21.68 12.19
N THR A 111 -7.49 20.71 12.17
CA THR A 111 -6.35 20.67 11.26
C THR A 111 -6.48 19.51 10.27
N GLY A 112 -5.83 19.59 9.11
CA GLY A 112 -5.83 18.53 8.11
C GLY A 112 -5.88 19.05 6.67
N LEU A 113 -5.90 18.10 5.73
CA LEU A 113 -5.86 18.33 4.30
C LEU A 113 -6.94 19.30 3.80
N GLY A 114 -6.63 20.09 2.76
CA GLY A 114 -7.63 20.90 2.05
C GLY A 114 -8.75 20.04 1.46
N GLY A 115 -10.02 20.43 1.69
CA GLY A 115 -11.18 19.67 1.18
C GLY A 115 -11.62 18.48 2.03
N VAL A 116 -10.98 18.23 3.19
CA VAL A 116 -11.36 17.11 4.09
C VAL A 116 -12.68 17.37 4.85
N GLY A 117 -13.19 18.61 4.81
CA GLY A 117 -14.47 18.96 5.41
C GLY A 117 -14.37 19.64 6.79
N LYS A 118 -13.26 20.32 7.13
CA LYS A 118 -13.06 21.04 8.40
C LYS A 118 -14.13 22.09 8.68
N THR A 119 -14.38 23.00 7.71
CA THR A 119 -15.42 24.01 7.81
C THR A 119 -16.80 23.40 8.00
N ARG A 120 -17.12 22.35 7.27
CA ARG A 120 -18.38 21.62 7.43
C ARG A 120 -18.54 20.99 8.81
N LEU A 121 -17.47 20.37 9.32
CA LEU A 121 -17.47 19.81 10.68
C LEU A 121 -17.71 20.91 11.74
N ALA A 122 -17.09 22.08 11.57
CA ALA A 122 -17.29 23.22 12.46
C ALA A 122 -18.72 23.74 12.43
N LEU A 123 -19.33 23.87 11.25
CA LEU A 123 -20.70 24.26 11.06
C LEU A 123 -21.69 23.24 11.62
N GLU A 124 -21.47 21.96 11.35
CA GLU A 124 -22.32 20.89 11.87
C GLU A 124 -22.25 20.79 13.39
N TYR A 125 -21.08 21.03 13.98
CA TYR A 125 -20.91 21.16 15.43
C TYR A 125 -21.75 22.32 15.97
N ALA A 126 -21.69 23.50 15.32
CA ALA A 126 -22.48 24.67 15.71
C ALA A 126 -23.99 24.39 15.66
N TRP A 127 -24.48 23.77 14.59
CA TRP A 127 -25.90 23.44 14.45
C TRP A 127 -26.37 22.40 15.46
N ARG A 128 -25.64 21.32 15.66
CA ARG A 128 -26.04 20.24 16.58
C ARG A 128 -25.89 20.58 18.06
N ARG A 129 -25.01 21.54 18.39
CA ARG A 129 -24.76 21.99 19.75
C ARG A 129 -25.27 23.41 20.03
N GLY A 130 -25.91 24.01 19.04
CA GLY A 130 -26.34 25.39 19.04
C GLY A 130 -27.20 25.76 20.25
N GLY A 131 -28.08 24.87 20.73
CA GLY A 131 -28.93 25.14 21.91
C GLY A 131 -28.16 25.55 23.18
N GLY A 132 -26.88 25.14 23.30
CA GLY A 132 -26.03 25.49 24.43
C GLY A 132 -25.33 26.86 24.33
N TYR A 133 -25.28 27.48 23.14
CA TYR A 133 -24.54 28.74 22.89
C TYR A 133 -25.47 29.95 22.94
N THR A 134 -24.96 31.10 23.40
CA THR A 134 -25.68 32.38 23.42
C THR A 134 -25.66 33.09 22.05
N ALA A 135 -24.60 32.83 21.24
CA ALA A 135 -24.47 33.29 19.87
C ALA A 135 -23.61 32.26 19.08
N MET A 136 -23.85 32.15 17.79
CA MET A 136 -23.04 31.32 16.85
C MET A 136 -22.62 32.19 15.68
N LEU A 137 -21.31 32.43 15.58
CA LEU A 137 -20.74 33.39 14.63
C LEU A 137 -19.62 32.72 13.83
N LEU A 138 -19.59 32.97 12.50
CA LEU A 138 -18.50 32.55 11.64
C LEU A 138 -17.85 33.79 11.02
N VAL A 139 -16.52 33.80 10.97
CA VAL A 139 -15.67 34.86 10.47
C VAL A 139 -14.60 34.25 9.55
N GLY A 140 -14.46 34.74 8.35
CA GLY A 140 -13.35 34.41 7.47
C GLY A 140 -12.04 34.96 8.04
N ALA A 141 -10.99 34.14 8.01
CA ALA A 141 -9.71 34.49 8.62
C ALA A 141 -8.53 34.03 7.75
N ASP A 142 -8.68 34.07 6.43
CA ASP A 142 -7.65 33.71 5.45
C ASP A 142 -6.46 34.71 5.45
N SER A 143 -6.72 35.93 5.90
CA SER A 143 -5.73 37.01 6.08
C SER A 143 -6.06 37.86 7.32
N ALA A 144 -5.10 38.62 7.81
CA ALA A 144 -5.31 39.58 8.90
C ALA A 144 -6.39 40.63 8.54
N ALA A 145 -6.38 41.15 7.30
CA ALA A 145 -7.34 42.11 6.82
C ALA A 145 -8.76 41.51 6.69
N ALA A 146 -8.89 40.26 6.21
CA ALA A 146 -10.17 39.57 6.17
C ALA A 146 -10.75 39.33 7.58
N LEU A 147 -9.92 38.88 8.53
CA LEU A 147 -10.31 38.73 9.92
C LEU A 147 -10.85 40.03 10.53
N GLU A 148 -10.19 41.16 10.30
CA GLU A 148 -10.64 42.46 10.79
C GLU A 148 -11.96 42.91 10.16
N ARG A 149 -12.06 42.85 8.84
CA ARG A 149 -13.26 43.22 8.08
C ARG A 149 -14.48 42.36 8.46
N ASP A 150 -14.29 41.04 8.52
CA ASP A 150 -15.40 40.11 8.79
C ASP A 150 -15.85 40.15 10.27
N LEU A 151 -14.92 40.40 11.21
CA LEU A 151 -15.28 40.73 12.59
C LEU A 151 -16.08 42.04 12.67
N ALA A 152 -15.65 43.07 11.97
CA ALA A 152 -16.37 44.35 11.92
C ALA A 152 -17.80 44.18 11.35
N ALA A 153 -17.97 43.35 10.32
CA ALA A 153 -19.27 43.05 9.71
C ALA A 153 -20.31 42.45 10.70
N LEU A 154 -19.84 41.73 11.73
CA LEU A 154 -20.74 41.26 12.79
C LEU A 154 -21.45 42.38 13.55
N CYS A 155 -20.94 43.63 13.53
CA CYS A 155 -21.53 44.79 14.14
C CYS A 155 -22.91 45.17 13.54
N GLY A 156 -23.17 44.69 12.29
CA GLY A 156 -24.34 45.05 11.50
C GLY A 156 -25.69 44.70 12.14
N ALA A 157 -26.73 45.42 11.68
CA ALA A 157 -28.13 45.29 12.22
C ALA A 157 -28.73 43.88 12.06
N ALA A 158 -28.23 43.10 11.10
CA ALA A 158 -28.71 41.73 10.85
C ALA A 158 -28.17 40.71 11.85
N ILE A 159 -27.05 41.02 12.55
CA ILE A 159 -26.34 40.05 13.42
C ILE A 159 -26.35 40.53 14.87
N LEU A 160 -25.50 41.48 15.26
CA LEU A 160 -25.36 41.95 16.63
C LEU A 160 -26.05 43.27 16.90
N ASP A 161 -26.36 44.06 15.87
CA ASP A 161 -27.05 45.34 15.92
C ASP A 161 -26.39 46.34 16.90
N LEU A 162 -25.05 46.47 16.83
CA LEU A 162 -24.30 47.28 17.78
C LEU A 162 -24.37 48.78 17.43
N PRO A 163 -24.23 49.71 18.41
CA PRO A 163 -24.21 51.12 18.17
C PRO A 163 -23.11 51.56 17.14
N ALA A 164 -22.00 50.88 17.13
CA ALA A 164 -20.87 51.12 16.19
C ALA A 164 -21.15 50.73 14.73
N LYS A 165 -22.29 50.13 14.38
CA LYS A 165 -22.64 49.72 13.00
C LYS A 165 -22.61 50.85 11.96
N GLY A 166 -22.74 52.11 12.39
CA GLY A 166 -22.68 53.32 11.54
C GLY A 166 -21.28 53.93 11.43
N GLU A 167 -20.29 53.42 12.12
CA GLU A 167 -18.90 53.91 12.02
C GLU A 167 -18.27 53.50 10.69
N THR A 168 -17.35 54.33 10.19
CA THR A 168 -16.59 54.04 8.96
C THR A 168 -15.25 53.35 9.26
N ASP A 169 -14.83 53.31 10.51
CA ASP A 169 -13.59 52.68 10.99
C ASP A 169 -13.84 51.25 11.38
N GLU A 170 -13.37 50.30 10.54
CA GLU A 170 -13.49 48.84 10.79
C GLU A 170 -12.82 48.41 12.13
N GLY A 171 -11.73 49.10 12.54
CA GLY A 171 -11.06 48.84 13.81
C GLY A 171 -11.96 49.14 15.01
N ARG A 172 -12.72 50.19 14.97
CA ARG A 172 -13.71 50.52 16.03
C ARG A 172 -14.90 49.58 16.04
N GLN A 173 -15.37 49.17 14.86
CA GLN A 173 -16.42 48.17 14.73
C GLN A 173 -15.96 46.81 15.31
N ARG A 174 -14.77 46.33 14.95
CA ARG A 174 -14.13 45.12 15.50
C ARG A 174 -14.03 45.23 17.03
N ASP A 175 -13.52 46.32 17.57
CA ASP A 175 -13.35 46.49 19.01
C ASP A 175 -14.72 46.50 19.76
N ALA A 176 -15.77 47.03 19.13
CA ALA A 176 -17.14 46.95 19.64
C ALA A 176 -17.66 45.50 19.69
N VAL A 177 -17.35 44.67 18.64
CA VAL A 177 -17.71 43.23 18.61
C VAL A 177 -16.95 42.47 19.69
N VAL A 178 -15.64 42.69 19.85
CA VAL A 178 -14.84 42.09 20.91
C VAL A 178 -15.38 42.45 22.30
N THR A 179 -15.73 43.70 22.49
CA THR A 179 -16.36 44.15 23.75
C THR A 179 -17.67 43.42 24.00
N TRP A 180 -18.53 43.31 22.99
CA TRP A 180 -19.79 42.61 23.09
C TRP A 180 -19.60 41.12 23.47
N LEU A 181 -18.66 40.40 22.78
CA LEU A 181 -18.33 39.01 23.07
C LEU A 181 -17.89 38.81 24.52
N ASN A 182 -17.07 39.71 25.06
CA ASN A 182 -16.58 39.64 26.42
C ASN A 182 -17.69 39.97 27.47
N GLN A 183 -18.68 40.75 27.10
CA GLN A 183 -19.85 41.08 27.95
C GLN A 183 -20.95 40.00 27.92
N HIS A 184 -21.03 39.21 26.83
CA HIS A 184 -22.09 38.20 26.63
C HIS A 184 -21.50 36.78 26.53
N PRO A 185 -20.98 36.19 27.62
CA PRO A 185 -20.30 34.91 27.58
C PRO A 185 -21.17 33.74 27.11
N GLY A 186 -20.55 32.66 26.65
CA GLY A 186 -21.26 31.46 26.18
C GLY A 186 -21.45 31.38 24.68
N TRP A 187 -20.74 32.20 23.89
CA TRP A 187 -20.78 32.21 22.44
C TRP A 187 -19.85 31.15 21.82
N LEU A 188 -20.12 30.79 20.55
CA LEU A 188 -19.23 30.05 19.67
C LEU A 188 -18.79 30.96 18.51
N LEU A 189 -17.50 31.15 18.36
CA LEU A 189 -16.88 31.86 17.23
C LEU A 189 -16.09 30.85 16.38
N ILE A 190 -16.48 30.72 15.12
CA ILE A 190 -15.75 29.92 14.13
C ILE A 190 -14.84 30.86 13.32
N LEU A 191 -13.53 30.60 13.33
CA LEU A 191 -12.55 31.31 12.52
C LEU A 191 -12.14 30.39 11.37
N ASP A 192 -12.64 30.68 10.17
CA ASP A 192 -12.53 29.80 9.02
C ASP A 192 -11.33 30.16 8.12
N ASN A 193 -10.69 29.13 7.56
CA ASN A 193 -9.56 29.21 6.61
C ASN A 193 -8.30 29.92 7.14
N VAL A 194 -7.88 29.68 8.38
CA VAL A 194 -6.62 30.21 8.95
C VAL A 194 -5.43 29.40 8.38
N ASP A 195 -5.14 29.59 7.12
CA ASP A 195 -4.22 28.73 6.36
C ASP A 195 -2.82 29.31 6.16
N THR A 196 -2.57 30.55 6.65
CA THR A 196 -1.28 31.22 6.52
C THR A 196 -0.69 31.62 7.87
N LYS A 197 0.66 31.69 7.96
CA LYS A 197 1.33 32.12 9.20
C LYS A 197 0.94 33.53 9.65
N PRO A 198 0.80 34.53 8.74
CA PRO A 198 0.29 35.86 9.13
C PRO A 198 -1.13 35.80 9.70
N ALA A 199 -2.05 35.07 9.07
CA ALA A 199 -3.41 34.87 9.58
C ALA A 199 -3.42 34.23 10.97
N ALA A 200 -2.63 33.16 11.17
CA ALA A 200 -2.51 32.52 12.48
C ALA A 200 -1.94 33.45 13.56
N SER A 201 -1.04 34.36 13.20
CA SER A 201 -0.52 35.38 14.13
C SER A 201 -1.61 36.40 14.52
N ALA A 202 -2.43 36.85 13.57
CA ALA A 202 -3.56 37.74 13.82
C ALA A 202 -4.61 37.06 14.73
N VAL A 203 -4.94 35.80 14.46
CA VAL A 203 -5.83 35.00 15.29
C VAL A 203 -5.30 34.87 16.72
N LYS A 204 -4.00 34.61 16.93
CA LYS A 204 -3.40 34.59 18.28
C LYS A 204 -3.58 35.91 19.03
N THR A 205 -3.42 37.03 18.33
CA THR A 205 -3.60 38.37 18.91
C THR A 205 -5.06 38.58 19.30
N LEU A 206 -6.02 38.11 18.50
CA LEU A 206 -7.44 38.14 18.81
C LEU A 206 -7.78 37.27 20.02
N LEU A 207 -7.28 36.00 20.05
CA LEU A 207 -7.56 35.06 21.15
C LEU A 207 -7.15 35.61 22.53
N ALA A 208 -6.05 36.38 22.58
CA ALA A 208 -5.59 37.01 23.81
C ALA A 208 -6.56 38.07 24.37
N LYS A 209 -7.52 38.54 23.55
CA LYS A 209 -8.53 39.53 23.94
C LYS A 209 -9.93 38.96 24.22
N LEU A 210 -10.15 37.68 23.93
CA LEU A 210 -11.46 37.03 24.01
C LEU A 210 -11.65 36.29 25.33
N LEU A 211 -12.80 36.52 25.96
CA LEU A 211 -13.19 35.94 27.23
C LEU A 211 -14.56 35.23 27.13
N GLY A 212 -14.77 34.20 27.93
CA GLY A 212 -16.09 33.63 28.21
C GLY A 212 -16.76 32.84 27.07
N GLY A 213 -16.00 32.37 26.06
CA GLY A 213 -16.59 31.63 24.93
C GLY A 213 -15.70 30.51 24.37
N HIS A 214 -16.19 29.88 23.32
CA HIS A 214 -15.49 28.84 22.59
C HIS A 214 -15.09 29.36 21.21
N VAL A 215 -13.84 29.08 20.80
CA VAL A 215 -13.32 29.39 19.47
C VAL A 215 -12.97 28.11 18.74
N LEU A 216 -13.54 27.91 17.57
CA LEU A 216 -13.26 26.77 16.69
C LEU A 216 -12.58 27.30 15.43
N ILE A 217 -11.34 26.93 15.25
CA ILE A 217 -10.50 27.39 14.13
C ILE A 217 -10.46 26.29 13.08
N THR A 218 -10.64 26.60 11.80
CA THR A 218 -10.32 25.66 10.72
C THR A 218 -9.00 26.08 10.07
N SER A 219 -8.09 25.11 9.87
CA SER A 219 -6.76 25.42 9.35
C SER A 219 -6.14 24.24 8.60
N ARG A 220 -5.30 24.53 7.61
CA ARG A 220 -4.37 23.55 7.01
C ARG A 220 -3.05 23.48 7.76
N LEU A 221 -2.77 24.47 8.59
CA LEU A 221 -1.56 24.49 9.41
C LEU A 221 -1.68 23.44 10.51
N ALA A 222 -0.76 22.48 10.54
CA ALA A 222 -0.75 21.42 11.55
C ALA A 222 -0.25 21.90 12.91
N ASN A 223 0.61 22.93 12.94
CA ASN A 223 1.32 23.38 14.14
C ASN A 223 0.72 24.67 14.70
N TRP A 224 0.10 24.55 15.87
CA TRP A 224 -0.43 25.68 16.67
C TRP A 224 0.34 25.82 17.99
N SER A 225 0.19 26.98 18.64
CA SER A 225 0.77 27.20 19.98
C SER A 225 0.11 26.30 21.04
N ALA A 226 0.80 26.03 22.13
CA ALA A 226 0.28 25.22 23.24
C ALA A 226 -1.08 25.71 23.82
N SER A 227 -1.44 26.99 23.60
CA SER A 227 -2.74 27.55 23.99
C SER A 227 -3.91 27.14 23.11
N VAL A 228 -3.66 26.57 21.93
CA VAL A 228 -4.68 26.11 20.98
C VAL A 228 -4.49 24.62 20.73
N ALA A 229 -5.35 23.80 21.32
CA ALA A 229 -5.28 22.37 21.08
C ALA A 229 -5.77 22.01 19.68
N THR A 230 -5.01 21.15 18.99
CA THR A 230 -5.32 20.71 17.63
C THR A 230 -6.19 19.45 17.64
N VAL A 231 -7.13 19.39 16.73
CA VAL A 231 -8.00 18.24 16.47
C VAL A 231 -7.81 17.86 15.00
N PRO A 232 -7.10 16.77 14.71
CA PRO A 232 -6.90 16.33 13.33
C PRO A 232 -8.22 15.87 12.72
N VAL A 233 -8.47 16.27 11.47
CA VAL A 233 -9.62 15.84 10.68
C VAL A 233 -9.09 15.01 9.51
N ASP A 234 -9.25 13.69 9.63
CA ASP A 234 -8.79 12.73 8.66
C ASP A 234 -9.74 12.61 7.45
N LEU A 235 -9.37 11.77 6.48
CA LEU A 235 -10.23 11.36 5.38
C LEU A 235 -11.49 10.65 5.92
N LEU A 236 -12.54 10.54 5.11
CA LEU A 236 -13.70 9.73 5.48
C LEU A 236 -13.34 8.24 5.49
N ALA A 237 -13.94 7.49 6.41
CA ALA A 237 -13.83 6.03 6.36
C ALA A 237 -14.46 5.51 5.04
N PRO A 238 -13.93 4.41 4.45
CA PRO A 238 -14.39 3.89 3.16
C PRO A 238 -15.91 3.71 3.07
N ASP A 239 -16.52 3.11 4.10
CA ASP A 239 -17.97 2.87 4.14
C ASP A 239 -18.75 4.18 4.22
N ALA A 240 -18.30 5.13 5.05
CA ALA A 240 -18.95 6.44 5.18
C ALA A 240 -18.84 7.27 3.89
N ALA A 241 -17.75 7.15 3.13
CA ALA A 241 -17.57 7.81 1.85
C ALA A 241 -18.49 7.23 0.77
N ALA A 242 -18.65 5.91 0.72
CA ALA A 242 -19.57 5.24 -0.18
C ALA A 242 -21.04 5.58 0.17
N ASP A 243 -21.40 5.54 1.44
CA ASP A 243 -22.72 5.93 1.95
C ASP A 243 -23.06 7.39 1.64
N PHE A 244 -22.05 8.28 1.70
CA PHE A 244 -22.22 9.67 1.29
C PHE A 244 -22.60 9.78 -0.18
N LEU A 245 -21.87 9.12 -1.08
CA LEU A 245 -22.16 9.12 -2.53
C LEU A 245 -23.57 8.56 -2.84
N LEU A 246 -23.93 7.46 -2.20
CA LEU A 246 -25.24 6.84 -2.36
C LEU A 246 -26.37 7.79 -1.88
N SER A 247 -26.22 8.37 -0.69
CA SER A 247 -27.18 9.31 -0.10
C SER A 247 -27.29 10.60 -0.94
N ARG A 248 -26.13 11.16 -1.37
CA ARG A 248 -26.04 12.41 -2.15
C ARG A 248 -26.73 12.33 -3.50
N THR A 249 -26.73 11.13 -4.11
CA THR A 249 -27.31 10.87 -5.43
C THR A 249 -28.70 10.20 -5.37
N ALA A 250 -29.18 9.86 -4.18
CA ALA A 250 -30.47 9.18 -4.00
C ALA A 250 -31.65 9.97 -4.58
N GLY A 251 -32.54 9.29 -5.27
CA GLY A 251 -33.74 9.91 -5.89
C GLY A 251 -33.48 10.86 -7.06
N ARG A 252 -32.21 11.15 -7.40
CA ARG A 252 -31.80 12.12 -8.44
C ARG A 252 -31.22 11.44 -9.69
N ARG A 253 -31.03 10.12 -9.67
CA ARG A 253 -30.61 9.25 -10.78
C ARG A 253 -31.32 7.90 -10.70
N ARG A 254 -31.23 7.07 -11.73
CA ARG A 254 -31.75 5.69 -11.70
C ARG A 254 -30.80 4.80 -10.90
N PRO A 255 -31.26 4.13 -9.81
CA PRO A 255 -30.42 3.18 -9.09
C PRO A 255 -30.08 1.96 -9.95
N GLN A 256 -28.90 1.39 -9.71
CA GLN A 256 -28.41 0.16 -10.37
C GLN A 256 -28.09 -0.90 -9.29
N ALA A 257 -28.12 -2.17 -9.66
CA ALA A 257 -27.89 -3.26 -8.71
C ALA A 257 -26.47 -3.28 -8.15
N ASP A 258 -25.49 -2.77 -8.90
CA ASP A 258 -24.07 -2.67 -8.56
C ASP A 258 -23.68 -1.35 -7.87
N ASP A 259 -24.64 -0.46 -7.63
CA ASP A 259 -24.36 0.86 -7.02
C ASP A 259 -23.52 0.81 -5.73
N PRO A 260 -23.75 -0.10 -4.76
CA PRO A 260 -22.91 -0.12 -3.55
C PRO A 260 -21.43 -0.41 -3.85
N ALA A 261 -21.15 -1.40 -4.70
CA ALA A 261 -19.79 -1.75 -5.08
C ALA A 261 -19.13 -0.65 -5.92
N ALA A 262 -19.85 -0.07 -6.88
CA ALA A 262 -19.38 1.01 -7.74
C ALA A 262 -19.13 2.30 -6.93
N ALA A 263 -19.94 2.60 -5.90
CA ALA A 263 -19.73 3.73 -5.01
C ALA A 263 -18.48 3.53 -4.14
N GLN A 264 -18.20 2.32 -3.68
CA GLN A 264 -16.97 2.01 -2.95
C GLN A 264 -15.72 2.19 -3.81
N ILE A 265 -15.73 1.67 -5.04
CA ILE A 265 -14.64 1.86 -6.01
C ILE A 265 -14.42 3.35 -6.28
N LEU A 266 -15.51 4.09 -6.55
CA LEU A 266 -15.43 5.53 -6.81
C LEU A 266 -14.89 6.30 -5.61
N ALA A 267 -15.36 6.00 -4.39
CA ALA A 267 -14.87 6.63 -3.16
C ALA A 267 -13.36 6.40 -2.98
N GLY A 268 -12.86 5.19 -3.28
CA GLY A 268 -11.44 4.86 -3.30
C GLY A 268 -10.66 5.66 -4.36
N GLU A 269 -11.18 5.75 -5.59
CA GLU A 269 -10.58 6.56 -6.67
C GLU A 269 -10.50 8.05 -6.32
N LEU A 270 -11.46 8.58 -5.57
CA LEU A 270 -11.49 9.95 -5.06
C LEU A 270 -10.70 10.13 -3.74
N GLY A 271 -10.05 9.07 -3.24
CA GLY A 271 -9.22 9.09 -2.04
C GLY A 271 -10.00 9.46 -0.78
N TYR A 272 -11.28 9.14 -0.71
CA TYR A 272 -12.15 9.39 0.45
C TYR A 272 -12.22 10.86 0.90
N LEU A 273 -11.89 11.81 0.00
CA LEU A 273 -11.87 13.23 0.27
C LEU A 273 -13.28 13.83 0.14
N ALA A 274 -13.79 14.42 1.22
CA ALA A 274 -15.17 14.94 1.29
C ALA A 274 -15.55 15.89 0.14
N LEU A 275 -14.67 16.85 -0.20
CA LEU A 275 -14.88 17.79 -1.31
C LEU A 275 -14.94 17.09 -2.68
N ALA A 276 -14.09 16.10 -2.89
CA ALA A 276 -14.09 15.34 -4.15
C ALA A 276 -15.34 14.47 -4.29
N LEU A 277 -15.80 13.89 -3.21
CA LEU A 277 -17.05 13.12 -3.15
C LEU A 277 -18.26 14.00 -3.43
N GLU A 278 -18.32 15.21 -2.83
CA GLU A 278 -19.39 16.18 -3.09
C GLU A 278 -19.38 16.62 -4.56
N GLN A 279 -18.22 16.98 -5.09
CA GLN A 279 -18.07 17.36 -6.50
C GLN A 279 -18.52 16.22 -7.44
N ALA A 280 -18.13 14.99 -7.18
CA ALA A 280 -18.54 13.83 -7.94
C ALA A 280 -20.05 13.58 -7.83
N GLY A 281 -20.60 13.65 -6.62
CA GLY A 281 -22.03 13.52 -6.38
C GLY A 281 -22.86 14.55 -7.14
N ALA A 282 -22.45 15.82 -7.10
CA ALA A 282 -23.08 16.90 -7.83
C ALA A 282 -23.02 16.68 -9.37
N TYR A 283 -21.86 16.32 -9.89
CA TYR A 283 -21.64 16.03 -11.31
C TYR A 283 -22.52 14.85 -11.79
N ILE A 284 -22.57 13.76 -11.02
CA ILE A 284 -23.40 12.58 -11.29
C ILE A 284 -24.89 12.95 -11.34
N VAL A 285 -25.35 13.79 -10.39
CA VAL A 285 -26.73 14.25 -10.33
C VAL A 285 -27.07 15.12 -11.53
N GLN A 286 -26.23 16.11 -11.85
CA GLN A 286 -26.45 17.04 -12.96
C GLN A 286 -26.56 16.29 -14.29
N ARG A 287 -25.67 15.33 -14.53
CA ARG A 287 -25.59 14.59 -15.78
C ARG A 287 -26.40 13.29 -15.77
N ARG A 288 -27.03 12.96 -14.64
CA ARG A 288 -27.82 11.73 -14.43
C ARG A 288 -27.06 10.45 -14.76
N LEU A 289 -25.77 10.40 -14.42
CA LEU A 289 -24.87 9.27 -14.68
C LEU A 289 -25.08 8.15 -13.66
N SER A 290 -24.69 6.91 -14.02
CA SER A 290 -24.36 5.87 -13.04
C SER A 290 -22.96 6.08 -12.47
N PHE A 291 -22.62 5.43 -11.34
CA PHE A 291 -21.26 5.45 -10.80
C PHE A 291 -20.25 4.86 -11.78
N GLY A 292 -20.59 3.77 -12.48
CA GLY A 292 -19.72 3.17 -13.50
C GLY A 292 -19.49 4.10 -14.71
N GLN A 293 -20.50 4.85 -15.14
CA GLN A 293 -20.32 5.85 -16.20
C GLN A 293 -19.41 6.99 -15.76
N TYR A 294 -19.58 7.49 -14.53
CA TYR A 294 -18.69 8.51 -13.98
C TYR A 294 -17.26 7.99 -13.87
N LEU A 295 -17.04 6.77 -13.39
CA LEU A 295 -15.71 6.13 -13.34
C LEU A 295 -15.07 6.07 -14.73
N GLY A 296 -15.83 5.75 -15.77
CA GLY A 296 -15.35 5.76 -17.13
C GLY A 296 -15.00 7.16 -17.65
N GLU A 297 -15.76 8.19 -17.27
CA GLU A 297 -15.39 9.59 -17.56
C GLU A 297 -14.17 10.03 -16.74
N TRP A 298 -14.09 9.66 -15.45
CA TRP A 298 -12.96 9.91 -14.57
C TRP A 298 -11.66 9.33 -15.15
N GLN A 299 -11.68 8.10 -15.62
CA GLN A 299 -10.51 7.45 -16.21
C GLN A 299 -10.06 8.09 -17.53
N ARG A 300 -11.01 8.54 -18.37
CA ARG A 300 -10.73 9.10 -19.70
C ARG A 300 -10.49 10.61 -19.71
N ARG A 301 -11.14 11.36 -18.81
CA ARG A 301 -11.17 12.83 -18.79
C ARG A 301 -11.08 13.38 -17.38
N ARG A 302 -10.20 12.80 -16.56
CA ARG A 302 -10.01 13.16 -15.13
C ARG A 302 -9.91 14.66 -14.90
N GLU A 303 -9.23 15.36 -15.80
CA GLU A 303 -9.03 16.80 -15.73
C GLU A 303 -10.30 17.63 -15.84
N THR A 304 -11.11 17.29 -16.83
CA THR A 304 -12.40 18.02 -17.07
C THR A 304 -13.31 17.83 -15.86
N VAL A 305 -13.30 16.64 -15.27
CA VAL A 305 -14.12 16.29 -14.12
C VAL A 305 -13.60 16.98 -12.85
N MET A 306 -12.27 17.03 -12.63
CA MET A 306 -11.67 17.71 -11.46
C MET A 306 -11.79 19.22 -11.51
N GLY A 307 -11.77 19.81 -12.71
CA GLY A 307 -11.93 21.24 -12.90
C GLY A 307 -13.39 21.73 -12.90
N TRP A 308 -14.34 20.78 -12.94
CA TRP A 308 -15.75 21.13 -12.98
C TRP A 308 -16.23 21.69 -11.64
N TYR A 309 -17.00 22.77 -11.69
CA TYR A 309 -17.58 23.44 -10.52
C TYR A 309 -18.93 24.05 -10.93
N ASP A 310 -19.94 23.84 -10.11
CA ASP A 310 -21.29 24.40 -10.27
C ASP A 310 -21.72 25.00 -8.92
N PRO A 311 -21.81 26.33 -8.81
CA PRO A 311 -22.14 27.01 -7.54
C PRO A 311 -23.57 26.74 -7.06
N ASP A 312 -24.49 26.41 -7.99
CA ASP A 312 -25.90 26.17 -7.66
C ASP A 312 -26.16 24.72 -7.15
N LEU A 313 -25.22 23.81 -7.43
CA LEU A 313 -25.33 22.41 -7.04
C LEU A 313 -24.37 21.96 -5.94
N MET A 314 -23.25 22.66 -5.80
CA MET A 314 -22.22 22.39 -4.80
C MET A 314 -22.37 23.30 -3.60
N GLU A 315 -22.40 22.71 -2.43
CA GLU A 315 -22.40 23.48 -1.16
C GLU A 315 -21.00 23.97 -0.72
N TYR A 316 -20.03 24.01 -1.64
CA TYR A 316 -18.67 24.46 -1.43
C TYR A 316 -18.28 25.52 -2.46
N PRO A 317 -17.58 26.59 -2.06
CA PRO A 317 -17.29 27.73 -2.95
C PRO A 317 -16.18 27.48 -3.96
N THR A 318 -15.47 26.36 -3.94
CA THR A 318 -14.29 26.12 -4.76
C THR A 318 -14.17 24.67 -5.24
N SER A 319 -13.49 24.46 -6.38
CA SER A 319 -13.12 23.12 -6.83
C SER A 319 -11.92 22.56 -6.05
N VAL A 320 -11.75 21.25 -6.13
CA VAL A 320 -10.60 20.52 -5.53
C VAL A 320 -9.27 21.12 -6.01
N ALA A 321 -9.15 21.42 -7.30
CA ALA A 321 -7.91 21.96 -7.88
C ALA A 321 -7.51 23.30 -7.28
N ILE A 322 -8.45 24.24 -7.15
CA ILE A 322 -8.18 25.60 -6.59
C ILE A 322 -7.79 25.51 -5.12
N THR A 323 -8.44 24.63 -4.37
CA THR A 323 -8.20 24.44 -2.94
C THR A 323 -6.72 24.16 -2.63
N TRP A 324 -6.03 23.36 -3.47
CA TRP A 324 -4.64 22.99 -3.21
C TRP A 324 -3.61 23.92 -3.83
N GLN A 325 -3.96 24.61 -4.91
CA GLN A 325 -3.07 25.58 -5.54
C GLN A 325 -2.61 26.63 -4.52
N THR A 326 -3.51 27.10 -3.68
CA THR A 326 -3.21 28.07 -2.61
C THR A 326 -2.12 27.59 -1.64
N SER A 327 -2.11 26.29 -1.28
CA SER A 327 -1.05 25.74 -0.40
C SER A 327 0.25 25.53 -1.16
N PHE A 328 0.18 25.08 -2.41
CA PHE A 328 1.35 24.89 -3.26
C PHE A 328 2.13 26.17 -3.51
N ASP A 329 1.42 27.30 -3.72
CA ASP A 329 2.03 28.60 -3.98
C ASP A 329 2.81 29.17 -2.77
N GLN A 330 2.51 28.73 -1.57
CA GLN A 330 3.19 29.13 -0.33
C GLN A 330 4.46 28.32 -0.04
N LEU A 331 4.70 27.20 -0.75
CA LEU A 331 5.87 26.36 -0.53
C LEU A 331 7.15 27.05 -1.01
N LYS A 332 8.24 26.85 -0.26
CA LYS A 332 9.58 27.21 -0.71
C LYS A 332 10.06 26.27 -1.82
N ALA A 333 11.05 26.74 -2.58
CA ALA A 333 11.55 25.97 -3.73
C ALA A 333 11.95 24.51 -3.42
N PRO A 334 12.65 24.15 -2.32
CA PRO A 334 12.97 22.76 -2.01
C PRO A 334 11.73 21.88 -1.75
N ALA A 335 10.77 22.38 -0.96
CA ALA A 335 9.53 21.67 -0.66
C ALA A 335 8.65 21.51 -1.91
N ARG A 336 8.60 22.54 -2.75
CA ARG A 336 7.89 22.51 -4.03
C ARG A 336 8.49 21.46 -4.97
N ARG A 337 9.82 21.41 -5.14
CA ARG A 337 10.50 20.39 -5.94
C ARG A 337 10.25 18.97 -5.40
N LEU A 338 10.35 18.79 -4.09
CA LEU A 338 10.07 17.50 -3.48
C LEU A 338 8.63 17.04 -3.81
N LEU A 339 7.62 17.89 -3.63
CA LEU A 339 6.23 17.58 -3.96
C LEU A 339 6.05 17.28 -5.46
N GLN A 340 6.74 18.02 -6.33
CA GLN A 340 6.71 17.80 -7.78
C GLN A 340 7.22 16.40 -8.18
N ARG A 341 8.26 15.88 -7.50
CA ARG A 341 8.76 14.50 -7.69
C ARG A 341 7.82 13.47 -7.08
N LEU A 342 7.37 13.71 -5.84
CA LEU A 342 6.43 12.82 -5.14
C LEU A 342 5.11 12.66 -5.90
N ALA A 343 4.75 13.64 -6.71
CA ALA A 343 3.53 13.57 -7.53
C ALA A 343 3.54 12.43 -8.56
N TRP A 344 4.69 11.94 -8.98
CA TRP A 344 4.84 10.87 -9.96
C TRP A 344 4.94 9.48 -9.34
N LEU A 345 5.10 9.39 -8.01
CA LEU A 345 5.12 8.13 -7.28
C LEU A 345 3.71 7.54 -7.13
N ALA A 346 3.65 6.29 -6.73
CA ALA A 346 2.41 5.64 -6.36
C ALA A 346 1.79 6.30 -5.10
N PRO A 347 0.47 6.19 -4.88
CA PRO A 347 -0.20 6.76 -3.70
C PRO A 347 0.05 5.98 -2.41
N GLU A 348 0.73 4.84 -2.48
CA GLU A 348 1.16 4.01 -1.35
C GLU A 348 2.15 4.79 -0.46
N PRO A 349 2.34 4.34 0.81
CA PRO A 349 3.31 4.98 1.71
C PRO A 349 4.72 4.96 1.14
N VAL A 350 5.37 6.11 1.12
CA VAL A 350 6.74 6.32 0.63
C VAL A 350 7.71 6.12 1.80
N PRO A 351 8.75 5.28 1.69
CA PRO A 351 9.73 5.11 2.75
C PRO A 351 10.59 6.36 2.90
N GLU A 352 10.83 6.79 4.14
CA GLU A 352 11.68 7.97 4.43
C GLU A 352 13.13 7.76 3.98
N SER A 353 13.59 6.52 3.87
CA SER A 353 14.90 6.16 3.32
C SER A 353 15.11 6.68 1.88
N LEU A 354 14.04 6.83 1.11
CA LEU A 354 14.11 7.42 -0.22
C LEU A 354 14.67 8.86 -0.19
N LEU A 355 14.39 9.62 0.86
CA LEU A 355 14.90 11.00 1.02
C LEU A 355 16.43 11.08 1.17
N ALA A 356 17.07 10.00 1.60
CA ALA A 356 18.54 9.93 1.72
C ALA A 356 19.24 9.73 0.35
N VAL A 357 18.48 9.37 -0.69
CA VAL A 357 19.04 9.16 -2.05
C VAL A 357 19.22 10.51 -2.74
N PRO A 358 20.47 10.89 -3.12
CA PRO A 358 20.73 12.19 -3.73
C PRO A 358 20.08 12.30 -5.11
N VAL A 359 19.54 13.49 -5.41
CA VAL A 359 18.97 13.82 -6.71
C VAL A 359 19.88 14.81 -7.44
N ALA A 360 20.16 14.57 -8.71
CA ALA A 360 20.97 15.49 -9.50
C ALA A 360 20.26 16.85 -9.63
N GLY A 361 21.00 17.93 -9.39
CA GLY A 361 20.46 19.31 -9.46
C GLY A 361 19.81 19.84 -8.18
N ASP A 362 19.73 19.02 -7.12
CA ASP A 362 19.39 19.54 -5.80
C ASP A 362 20.56 20.36 -5.23
N ASP A 363 20.23 21.44 -4.53
CA ASP A 363 21.21 22.19 -3.78
C ASP A 363 21.77 21.29 -2.66
N ALA A 364 23.07 21.09 -2.60
CA ALA A 364 23.74 20.29 -1.59
C ALA A 364 23.48 20.79 -0.14
N ALA A 365 23.01 22.03 0.01
CA ALA A 365 22.61 22.61 1.29
C ALA A 365 21.12 22.39 1.60
N ALA A 366 20.32 21.85 0.66
CA ALA A 366 18.90 21.61 0.88
C ALA A 366 18.70 20.29 1.64
N ASP A 367 18.20 20.39 2.87
CA ASP A 367 17.82 19.23 3.69
C ASP A 367 16.44 18.69 3.24
N PRO A 368 16.35 17.47 2.65
CA PRO A 368 15.08 16.89 2.23
C PRO A 368 14.10 16.66 3.39
N CYS A 369 14.59 16.36 4.59
CA CYS A 369 13.76 16.20 5.79
C CYS A 369 13.09 17.51 6.18
N ARG A 370 13.78 18.63 6.00
CA ARG A 370 13.20 19.96 6.21
C ARG A 370 12.15 20.30 5.15
N ALA A 371 12.37 19.91 3.91
CA ALA A 371 11.39 20.06 2.85
C ALA A 371 10.13 19.23 3.13
N LEU A 372 10.28 17.97 3.58
CA LEU A 372 9.17 17.13 4.00
C LEU A 372 8.39 17.73 5.17
N ALA A 373 9.09 18.25 6.21
CA ALA A 373 8.45 18.91 7.34
C ALA A 373 7.67 20.16 6.94
N GLU A 374 8.12 20.88 5.90
CA GLU A 374 7.38 22.01 5.33
C GLU A 374 6.09 21.51 4.64
N LEU A 375 6.13 20.44 3.84
CA LEU A 375 4.95 19.83 3.22
C LEU A 375 3.94 19.36 4.27
N GLU A 376 4.41 18.72 5.33
CA GLU A 376 3.60 18.30 6.46
C GLU A 376 2.93 19.48 7.16
N SER A 377 3.65 20.60 7.33
CA SER A 377 3.11 21.80 7.97
C SER A 377 1.91 22.42 7.23
N TYR A 378 1.75 22.14 5.93
CA TYR A 378 0.60 22.50 5.11
C TYR A 378 -0.37 21.34 4.86
N SER A 379 -0.24 20.23 5.59
CA SER A 379 -1.06 19.01 5.44
C SER A 379 -1.09 18.45 4.01
N LEU A 380 -0.03 18.65 3.22
CA LEU A 380 0.12 18.07 1.87
C LEU A 380 0.71 16.66 1.91
N VAL A 381 1.36 16.32 3.01
CA VAL A 381 1.95 15.02 3.32
C VAL A 381 1.52 14.62 4.73
N THR A 382 1.30 13.34 4.96
CA THR A 382 1.02 12.77 6.27
C THR A 382 2.10 11.74 6.61
N ARG A 383 2.79 11.93 7.75
CA ARG A 383 3.75 10.96 8.27
C ARG A 383 3.05 9.89 9.10
N SER A 384 3.54 8.66 9.03
CA SER A 384 3.13 7.62 9.96
C SER A 384 3.74 7.87 11.34
N ALA A 385 2.96 7.59 12.39
CA ALA A 385 3.46 7.66 13.77
C ALA A 385 4.32 6.44 14.15
N ASP A 386 4.04 5.29 13.52
CA ASP A 386 4.62 3.99 13.92
C ASP A 386 5.73 3.50 12.98
N LEU A 387 5.76 3.97 11.75
CA LEU A 387 6.70 3.52 10.72
C LEU A 387 7.43 4.72 10.08
N PRO A 388 8.67 4.55 9.60
CA PRO A 388 9.41 5.60 8.92
C PRO A 388 8.94 5.77 7.46
N VAL A 389 7.65 6.07 7.29
CA VAL A 389 7.00 6.29 5.99
C VAL A 389 6.11 7.51 6.04
N PHE A 390 5.85 8.09 4.87
CA PHE A 390 4.89 9.15 4.69
C PHE A 390 4.03 8.93 3.44
N SER A 391 2.88 9.57 3.40
CA SER A 391 1.93 9.44 2.28
C SER A 391 1.59 10.80 1.68
N VAL A 392 1.42 10.85 0.37
CA VAL A 392 0.89 12.00 -0.36
C VAL A 392 -0.50 11.63 -0.89
N HIS A 393 -1.50 12.43 -0.59
CA HIS A 393 -2.85 12.13 -1.06
C HIS A 393 -2.91 12.12 -2.60
N ARG A 394 -3.52 11.07 -3.19
CA ARG A 394 -3.56 10.85 -4.67
C ARG A 394 -4.04 12.06 -5.49
N LEU A 395 -5.00 12.83 -4.96
CA LEU A 395 -5.48 14.02 -5.62
C LEU A 395 -4.50 15.20 -5.53
N VAL A 396 -3.69 15.29 -4.46
CA VAL A 396 -2.58 16.27 -4.37
C VAL A 396 -1.55 15.95 -5.43
N GLN A 397 -1.21 14.65 -5.60
CA GLN A 397 -0.31 14.21 -6.68
C GLN A 397 -0.87 14.60 -8.06
N GLU A 398 -2.17 14.33 -8.30
CA GLU A 398 -2.81 14.62 -9.60
C GLU A 398 -2.82 16.12 -9.93
N VAL A 399 -3.19 16.99 -8.97
CA VAL A 399 -3.17 18.46 -9.16
C VAL A 399 -1.75 18.96 -9.40
N THR A 400 -0.77 18.41 -8.66
CA THR A 400 0.65 18.76 -8.83
C THR A 400 1.16 18.36 -10.22
N ARG A 401 0.83 17.15 -10.71
CA ARG A 401 1.16 16.69 -12.09
C ARG A 401 0.54 17.60 -13.15
N ARG A 402 -0.70 18.05 -12.92
CA ARG A 402 -1.38 18.97 -13.84
C ARG A 402 -0.61 20.27 -14.05
N GLY A 403 -0.07 20.84 -12.96
CA GLY A 403 0.76 22.05 -13.04
C GLY A 403 2.11 21.86 -13.74
N GLN A 404 2.49 20.62 -14.09
CA GLN A 404 3.76 20.28 -14.75
C GLN A 404 3.61 19.90 -16.24
N ARG A 405 2.40 19.92 -16.79
CA ARG A 405 2.13 19.44 -18.17
C ARG A 405 2.72 20.30 -19.27
N ASP A 406 2.90 21.55 -19.00
CA ASP A 406 3.47 22.50 -19.96
C ASP A 406 4.99 22.41 -20.04
N ASP A 407 5.62 21.50 -19.27
CA ASP A 407 7.05 21.21 -19.35
C ASP A 407 7.34 20.18 -20.45
N PRO A 408 7.85 20.56 -21.62
CA PRO A 408 8.12 19.64 -22.72
C PRO A 408 9.29 18.67 -22.42
N ALA A 409 10.12 19.00 -21.43
CA ALA A 409 11.26 18.17 -21.00
C ALA A 409 10.85 17.14 -19.93
N HIS A 410 9.61 17.21 -19.41
CA HIS A 410 9.12 16.34 -18.32
C HIS A 410 10.07 16.29 -17.10
N GLY A 411 10.75 17.42 -16.79
CA GLY A 411 11.83 17.51 -15.81
C GLY A 411 11.53 16.79 -14.48
N PRO A 412 10.43 17.13 -13.78
CA PRO A 412 10.09 16.49 -12.52
C PRO A 412 9.81 14.98 -12.61
N LEU A 413 9.29 14.49 -13.76
CA LEU A 413 9.11 13.06 -14.01
C LEU A 413 10.48 12.37 -14.20
N VAL A 414 11.37 12.96 -14.98
CA VAL A 414 12.75 12.46 -15.19
C VAL A 414 13.52 12.44 -13.86
N GLU A 415 13.38 13.46 -13.04
CA GLU A 415 13.97 13.52 -11.70
C GLU A 415 13.43 12.40 -10.80
N ALA A 416 12.11 12.20 -10.76
CA ALA A 416 11.46 11.14 -9.98
C ALA A 416 11.88 9.75 -10.46
N LEU A 417 11.92 9.52 -11.77
CA LEU A 417 12.35 8.27 -12.40
C LEU A 417 13.78 7.91 -12.01
N ASN A 418 14.72 8.86 -12.16
CA ASN A 418 16.11 8.66 -11.79
C ASN A 418 16.31 8.50 -10.28
N TRP A 419 15.52 9.19 -9.47
CA TRP A 419 15.55 9.11 -8.01
C TRP A 419 15.17 7.70 -7.53
N VAL A 420 14.03 7.19 -7.99
CA VAL A 420 13.57 5.82 -7.66
C VAL A 420 14.53 4.77 -8.23
N ASN A 421 15.05 4.98 -9.46
CA ASN A 421 16.02 4.08 -10.07
C ASN A 421 17.32 3.96 -9.25
N ARG A 422 17.79 5.05 -8.64
CA ARG A 422 18.95 5.03 -7.73
C ARG A 422 18.64 4.42 -6.38
N ALA A 423 17.38 4.48 -5.92
CA ALA A 423 16.94 3.87 -4.68
C ALA A 423 16.80 2.34 -4.80
N CYS A 424 16.44 1.86 -6.01
CA CYS A 424 16.32 0.43 -6.30
C CYS A 424 17.72 -0.21 -6.47
N VAL A 425 18.39 -0.42 -5.33
CA VAL A 425 19.69 -1.09 -5.18
C VAL A 425 19.50 -2.36 -4.36
N GLY A 426 20.30 -3.38 -4.66
CA GLY A 426 20.18 -4.70 -4.04
C GLY A 426 19.88 -5.77 -5.09
N ASP A 427 19.82 -7.02 -4.66
CA ASP A 427 19.53 -8.17 -5.52
C ASP A 427 18.06 -8.60 -5.34
N PRO A 428 17.22 -8.58 -6.40
CA PRO A 428 15.85 -9.07 -6.34
C PRO A 428 15.71 -10.55 -5.92
N ASP A 429 16.78 -11.35 -6.09
CA ASP A 429 16.82 -12.75 -5.66
C ASP A 429 17.11 -12.91 -4.15
N ASP A 430 17.75 -11.92 -3.55
CA ASP A 430 18.09 -11.95 -2.12
C ASP A 430 16.94 -11.42 -1.25
N VAL A 431 16.36 -12.29 -0.43
CA VAL A 431 15.25 -11.94 0.48
C VAL A 431 15.62 -10.86 1.50
N ARG A 432 16.92 -10.67 1.80
CA ARG A 432 17.39 -9.63 2.73
C ARG A 432 17.16 -8.24 2.16
N ASP A 433 17.24 -8.11 0.84
CA ASP A 433 17.01 -6.84 0.15
C ASP A 433 15.52 -6.50 -0.01
N TRP A 434 14.63 -7.48 0.15
CA TRP A 434 13.19 -7.27 0.00
C TRP A 434 12.62 -6.25 1.00
N ALA A 435 13.18 -6.16 2.21
CA ALA A 435 12.79 -5.15 3.19
C ALA A 435 12.96 -3.71 2.67
N VAL A 436 13.92 -3.49 1.75
CA VAL A 436 14.18 -2.19 1.10
C VAL A 436 13.41 -2.09 -0.22
N LEU A 437 13.33 -3.19 -0.98
CA LEU A 437 12.76 -3.20 -2.33
C LEU A 437 11.23 -3.19 -2.34
N ASP A 438 10.59 -3.91 -1.43
CA ASP A 438 9.14 -4.01 -1.36
C ASP A 438 8.43 -2.65 -1.21
N PRO A 439 8.85 -1.77 -0.29
CA PRO A 439 8.25 -0.45 -0.20
C PRO A 439 8.48 0.42 -1.43
N LEU A 440 9.54 0.15 -2.22
CA LEU A 440 9.87 0.92 -3.44
C LEU A 440 9.17 0.40 -4.70
N ALA A 441 8.80 -0.86 -4.74
CA ALA A 441 8.25 -1.51 -5.94
C ALA A 441 6.98 -0.83 -6.51
N PRO A 442 5.97 -0.43 -5.70
CA PRO A 442 4.82 0.32 -6.21
C PRO A 442 5.22 1.64 -6.86
N HIS A 443 6.18 2.35 -6.27
CA HIS A 443 6.66 3.64 -6.76
C HIS A 443 7.46 3.48 -8.05
N ALA A 444 8.30 2.45 -8.13
CA ALA A 444 9.04 2.10 -9.34
C ALA A 444 8.10 1.78 -10.51
N ARG A 445 7.04 0.99 -10.26
CA ARG A 445 5.99 0.69 -11.27
C ARG A 445 5.27 1.95 -11.73
N ALA A 446 4.87 2.81 -10.80
CA ALA A 446 4.11 4.02 -11.11
C ALA A 446 4.93 5.01 -11.95
N VAL A 447 6.17 5.30 -11.53
CA VAL A 447 7.02 6.25 -12.26
C VAL A 447 7.45 5.70 -13.61
N ALA A 448 7.75 4.39 -13.71
CA ALA A 448 8.07 3.76 -14.98
C ALA A 448 6.89 3.77 -15.97
N ALA A 449 5.67 3.52 -15.49
CA ALA A 449 4.47 3.60 -16.32
C ALA A 449 4.20 5.03 -16.84
N CYS A 450 4.44 6.05 -16.02
CA CYS A 450 4.33 7.46 -16.44
C CYS A 450 5.41 7.80 -17.49
N ALA A 451 6.64 7.38 -17.27
CA ALA A 451 7.77 7.61 -18.17
C ALA A 451 7.60 6.89 -19.53
N ASP A 452 7.10 5.67 -19.52
CA ASP A 452 6.71 4.92 -20.72
C ASP A 452 5.63 5.67 -21.52
N GLY A 453 4.61 6.21 -20.84
CA GLY A 453 3.53 6.96 -21.48
C GLY A 453 3.97 8.23 -22.22
N VAL A 454 5.15 8.76 -21.89
CA VAL A 454 5.75 9.94 -22.57
C VAL A 454 6.99 9.59 -23.40
N GLY A 455 7.30 8.30 -23.51
CA GLY A 455 8.36 7.79 -24.40
C GLY A 455 9.77 7.98 -23.85
N ILE A 456 9.99 7.87 -22.53
CA ILE A 456 11.32 7.89 -21.90
C ILE A 456 11.76 6.43 -21.67
N PRO A 457 12.71 5.89 -22.48
CA PRO A 457 13.07 4.47 -22.38
C PRO A 457 14.05 4.16 -21.23
N ASP A 458 15.03 5.03 -20.98
CA ASP A 458 16.08 4.84 -19.98
C ASP A 458 15.88 5.80 -18.79
N PRO A 459 15.84 5.33 -17.52
CA PRO A 459 15.99 3.97 -17.02
C PRO A 459 14.66 3.18 -16.85
N THR A 460 13.60 3.51 -17.59
CA THR A 460 12.27 2.89 -17.47
C THR A 460 12.35 1.37 -17.63
N THR A 461 13.05 0.88 -18.66
CA THR A 461 13.18 -0.57 -18.94
C THR A 461 13.93 -1.29 -17.83
N ARG A 462 14.99 -0.66 -17.28
CA ARG A 462 15.69 -1.22 -16.13
C ARG A 462 14.75 -1.39 -14.92
N LEU A 463 13.93 -0.39 -14.60
CA LEU A 463 12.98 -0.47 -13.48
C LEU A 463 11.89 -1.52 -13.71
N LEU A 464 11.35 -1.62 -14.91
CA LEU A 464 10.35 -2.63 -15.26
C LEU A 464 10.91 -4.05 -15.11
N ASN A 465 12.14 -4.30 -15.60
CA ASN A 465 12.83 -5.58 -15.42
C ASN A 465 13.12 -5.86 -13.94
N TYR A 466 13.61 -4.87 -13.21
CA TYR A 466 13.98 -5.01 -11.81
C TYR A 466 12.77 -5.38 -10.93
N VAL A 467 11.65 -4.68 -11.11
CA VAL A 467 10.40 -5.03 -10.41
C VAL A 467 9.85 -6.35 -10.91
N GLY A 468 9.97 -6.65 -12.21
CA GLY A 468 9.57 -7.94 -12.77
C GLY A 468 10.34 -9.12 -12.16
N LEU A 469 11.66 -9.00 -11.97
CA LEU A 469 12.49 -9.99 -11.28
C LEU A 469 12.05 -10.15 -9.81
N LEU A 470 11.90 -9.04 -9.07
CA LEU A 470 11.43 -9.07 -7.68
C LEU A 470 10.09 -9.81 -7.54
N LEU A 471 9.12 -9.48 -8.39
CA LEU A 471 7.81 -10.14 -8.38
C LEU A 471 7.93 -11.62 -8.77
N GLY A 472 8.80 -11.96 -9.72
CA GLY A 472 9.07 -13.32 -10.13
C GLY A 472 9.64 -14.17 -8.99
N HIS A 473 10.64 -13.66 -8.25
CA HIS A 473 11.20 -14.34 -7.07
C HIS A 473 10.18 -14.48 -5.92
N LYS A 474 9.18 -13.60 -5.87
CA LYS A 474 8.04 -13.70 -4.96
C LYS A 474 6.89 -14.59 -5.47
N ALA A 475 7.10 -15.32 -6.55
CA ALA A 475 6.11 -16.16 -7.23
C ALA A 475 4.85 -15.41 -7.75
N LEU A 476 4.91 -14.09 -7.88
CA LEU A 476 3.85 -13.25 -8.44
C LEU A 476 4.00 -13.16 -9.98
N TYR A 477 4.03 -14.30 -10.63
CA TYR A 477 4.38 -14.44 -12.06
C TYR A 477 3.43 -13.70 -13.01
N ALA A 478 2.14 -13.69 -12.69
CA ALA A 478 1.12 -13.00 -13.47
C ALA A 478 1.31 -11.47 -13.48
N GLU A 479 1.93 -10.91 -12.43
CA GLU A 479 2.25 -9.48 -12.37
C GLU A 479 3.64 -9.18 -12.97
N ALA A 480 4.58 -10.11 -12.87
CA ALA A 480 5.93 -9.97 -13.37
C ALA A 480 5.99 -9.95 -14.92
N GLU A 481 5.29 -10.89 -15.57
CA GLU A 481 5.38 -11.10 -17.02
C GLU A 481 5.03 -9.86 -17.85
N PRO A 482 3.92 -9.14 -17.60
CA PRO A 482 3.60 -7.94 -18.39
C PRO A 482 4.65 -6.83 -18.25
N LEU A 483 5.32 -6.70 -17.11
CA LEU A 483 6.39 -5.71 -16.92
C LEU A 483 7.63 -6.05 -17.76
N MET A 484 8.08 -7.30 -17.71
CA MET A 484 9.23 -7.77 -18.49
C MET A 484 8.95 -7.71 -20.00
N ARG A 485 7.74 -8.09 -20.45
CA ARG A 485 7.35 -7.95 -21.85
C ARG A 485 7.32 -6.48 -22.31
N ARG A 486 6.87 -5.58 -21.40
CA ARG A 486 6.84 -4.16 -21.73
C ARG A 486 8.27 -3.59 -21.85
N ALA A 487 9.17 -3.96 -20.94
CA ALA A 487 10.59 -3.58 -21.03
C ALA A 487 11.18 -3.98 -22.39
N LEU A 488 11.00 -5.24 -22.79
CA LEU A 488 11.45 -5.76 -24.08
C LEU A 488 10.91 -4.93 -25.27
N VAL A 489 9.61 -4.61 -25.28
CA VAL A 489 8.99 -3.81 -26.35
C VAL A 489 9.58 -2.40 -26.41
N ILE A 490 9.84 -1.77 -25.27
CA ILE A 490 10.44 -0.43 -25.21
C ILE A 490 11.87 -0.46 -25.74
N ASP A 491 12.70 -1.45 -25.32
CA ASP A 491 14.10 -1.53 -25.76
C ASP A 491 14.20 -1.91 -27.23
N GLU A 492 13.37 -2.81 -27.75
CA GLU A 492 13.30 -3.10 -29.19
C GLU A 492 12.95 -1.86 -30.03
N ALA A 493 11.98 -1.06 -29.55
CA ALA A 493 11.57 0.17 -30.25
C ALA A 493 12.63 1.27 -30.19
N SER A 494 13.38 1.36 -29.08
CA SER A 494 14.32 2.45 -28.84
C SER A 494 15.71 2.21 -29.39
N PHE A 495 16.19 0.97 -29.33
CA PHE A 495 17.57 0.59 -29.68
C PHE A 495 17.65 -0.34 -30.89
N GLY A 496 16.51 -0.89 -31.33
CA GLY A 496 16.43 -1.91 -32.37
C GLY A 496 16.49 -3.34 -31.82
N PRO A 497 15.96 -4.33 -32.62
CA PRO A 497 15.73 -5.70 -32.15
C PRO A 497 17.00 -6.51 -31.87
N ASP A 498 18.15 -6.03 -32.30
CA ASP A 498 19.46 -6.74 -32.20
C ASP A 498 20.42 -6.03 -31.22
N HIS A 499 19.91 -5.13 -30.37
CA HIS A 499 20.74 -4.43 -29.41
C HIS A 499 20.98 -5.28 -28.14
N PRO A 500 22.18 -5.23 -27.50
CA PRO A 500 22.49 -6.04 -26.30
C PRO A 500 21.56 -5.86 -25.12
N ARG A 501 20.91 -4.71 -24.94
CA ARG A 501 19.87 -4.52 -23.93
C ARG A 501 18.67 -5.46 -24.14
N VAL A 502 18.27 -5.63 -25.41
CA VAL A 502 17.21 -6.58 -25.78
C VAL A 502 17.58 -8.01 -25.38
N ALA A 503 18.86 -8.39 -25.50
CA ALA A 503 19.31 -9.72 -25.05
C ALA A 503 19.17 -9.91 -23.52
N ILE A 504 19.35 -8.86 -22.73
CA ILE A 504 19.11 -8.90 -21.28
C ILE A 504 17.61 -9.12 -20.99
N ASP A 505 16.74 -8.34 -21.64
CA ASP A 505 15.30 -8.45 -21.48
C ASP A 505 14.77 -9.84 -21.87
N LEU A 506 15.24 -10.34 -23.02
CA LEU A 506 14.91 -11.68 -23.50
C LEU A 506 15.32 -12.76 -22.51
N ASN A 507 16.50 -12.65 -21.91
CA ASN A 507 16.99 -13.61 -20.92
C ASN A 507 16.15 -13.58 -19.62
N ASN A 508 15.82 -12.40 -19.12
CA ASN A 508 15.02 -12.25 -17.92
C ASN A 508 13.60 -12.79 -18.13
N LEU A 509 12.99 -12.44 -19.27
CA LEU A 509 11.68 -12.99 -19.64
C LEU A 509 11.73 -14.51 -19.83
N ALA A 510 12.81 -15.04 -20.43
CA ALA A 510 12.97 -16.47 -20.63
C ALA A 510 13.10 -17.23 -19.29
N TRP A 511 13.79 -16.66 -18.29
CA TRP A 511 13.83 -17.20 -16.94
C TRP A 511 12.41 -17.33 -16.34
N LEU A 512 11.61 -16.28 -16.42
CA LEU A 512 10.22 -16.29 -15.94
C LEU A 512 9.36 -17.34 -16.67
N LEU A 513 9.53 -17.45 -18.00
CA LEU A 513 8.83 -18.44 -18.80
C LEU A 513 9.27 -19.87 -18.49
N GLN A 514 10.53 -20.08 -18.13
CA GLN A 514 11.04 -21.37 -17.66
C GLN A 514 10.40 -21.78 -16.35
N VAL A 515 10.34 -20.87 -15.36
CA VAL A 515 9.70 -21.12 -14.06
C VAL A 515 8.21 -21.42 -14.22
N THR A 516 7.53 -20.78 -15.16
CA THR A 516 6.11 -21.02 -15.47
C THR A 516 5.88 -22.13 -16.53
N ASN A 517 6.89 -22.98 -16.75
CA ASN A 517 6.84 -24.15 -17.64
C ASN A 517 6.52 -23.87 -19.13
N ARG A 518 6.77 -22.65 -19.60
CA ARG A 518 6.65 -22.27 -21.02
C ARG A 518 7.98 -22.49 -21.76
N LEU A 519 8.52 -23.70 -21.68
CA LEU A 519 9.89 -24.05 -22.02
C LEU A 519 10.25 -23.79 -23.49
N ALA A 520 9.33 -24.07 -24.43
CA ALA A 520 9.57 -23.82 -25.85
C ALA A 520 9.68 -22.34 -26.20
N GLU A 521 8.93 -21.48 -25.50
CA GLU A 521 9.02 -20.03 -25.67
C GLU A 521 10.31 -19.51 -25.04
N ALA A 522 10.64 -19.96 -23.83
CA ALA A 522 11.89 -19.64 -23.15
C ALA A 522 13.11 -19.97 -24.01
N GLU A 523 13.15 -21.16 -24.62
CA GLU A 523 14.26 -21.57 -25.50
C GLU A 523 14.43 -20.63 -26.68
N ARG A 524 13.33 -20.25 -27.35
CA ARG A 524 13.43 -19.31 -28.49
C ARG A 524 14.01 -17.96 -28.08
N LEU A 525 13.60 -17.44 -26.90
CA LEU A 525 14.12 -16.18 -26.40
C LEU A 525 15.58 -16.28 -26.01
N MET A 526 16.00 -17.36 -25.32
CA MET A 526 17.41 -17.59 -24.95
C MET A 526 18.32 -17.72 -26.17
N ARG A 527 17.90 -18.46 -27.21
CA ARG A 527 18.66 -18.57 -28.47
C ARG A 527 18.78 -17.24 -29.20
N ARG A 528 17.71 -16.42 -29.19
CA ARG A 528 17.76 -15.08 -29.76
C ARG A 528 18.69 -14.17 -28.95
N ALA A 529 18.64 -14.19 -27.64
CA ALA A 529 19.54 -13.43 -26.76
C ALA A 529 21.00 -13.80 -27.00
N LEU A 530 21.31 -15.10 -27.13
CA LEU A 530 22.64 -15.59 -27.47
C LEU A 530 23.12 -15.07 -28.83
N ALA A 531 22.27 -15.14 -29.85
CA ALA A 531 22.61 -14.66 -31.20
C ALA A 531 22.89 -13.14 -31.24
N ILE A 532 22.11 -12.35 -30.50
CA ILE A 532 22.35 -10.90 -30.38
C ILE A 532 23.70 -10.61 -29.72
N ASP A 533 23.97 -11.28 -28.58
CA ASP A 533 25.22 -11.05 -27.87
C ASP A 533 26.45 -11.55 -28.67
N GLU A 534 26.35 -12.69 -29.36
CA GLU A 534 27.40 -13.16 -30.26
C GLU A 534 27.71 -12.19 -31.42
N ALA A 535 26.64 -11.60 -32.00
CA ALA A 535 26.81 -10.61 -33.07
C ALA A 535 27.40 -9.29 -32.58
N SER A 536 27.08 -8.90 -31.31
CA SER A 536 27.50 -7.62 -30.76
C SER A 536 28.90 -7.64 -30.15
N PHE A 537 29.25 -8.71 -29.44
CA PHE A 537 30.46 -8.81 -28.62
C PHE A 537 31.49 -9.81 -29.19
N GLY A 538 31.09 -10.64 -30.16
CA GLY A 538 31.91 -11.76 -30.66
C GLY A 538 31.72 -13.04 -29.84
N SER A 539 32.19 -14.16 -30.38
CA SER A 539 31.91 -15.52 -29.87
C SER A 539 32.55 -15.88 -28.51
N ASP A 540 33.51 -15.06 -28.06
CA ASP A 540 34.39 -15.39 -26.92
C ASP A 540 34.25 -14.37 -25.77
N HIS A 541 33.20 -13.53 -25.79
CA HIS A 541 32.95 -12.57 -24.75
C HIS A 541 32.29 -13.24 -23.52
N PRO A 542 32.62 -12.86 -22.25
CA PRO A 542 32.05 -13.47 -21.06
C PRO A 542 30.51 -13.47 -20.98
N ASN A 543 29.83 -12.46 -21.54
CA ASN A 543 28.37 -12.45 -21.61
C ASN A 543 27.79 -13.66 -22.34
N ILE A 544 28.56 -14.19 -23.34
CA ILE A 544 28.15 -15.40 -24.06
C ILE A 544 28.15 -16.61 -23.14
N ALA A 545 29.15 -16.74 -22.26
CA ALA A 545 29.19 -17.82 -21.26
C ALA A 545 27.92 -17.83 -20.39
N ILE A 546 27.45 -16.67 -19.95
CA ILE A 546 26.18 -16.55 -19.17
C ILE A 546 24.99 -17.06 -20.00
N ARG A 547 24.87 -16.65 -21.28
CA ARG A 547 23.78 -17.10 -22.17
C ARG A 547 23.80 -18.58 -22.43
N LEU A 548 25.00 -19.13 -22.66
CA LEU A 548 25.22 -20.56 -22.87
C LEU A 548 24.82 -21.37 -21.64
N ASN A 549 25.19 -20.95 -20.43
CA ASN A 549 24.80 -21.59 -19.18
C ASN A 549 23.30 -21.61 -18.99
N ASN A 550 22.63 -20.46 -19.22
CA ASN A 550 21.16 -20.35 -19.05
C ASN A 550 20.43 -21.26 -20.06
N LEU A 551 20.85 -21.25 -21.32
CA LEU A 551 20.29 -22.14 -22.35
C LEU A 551 20.56 -23.62 -22.02
N ALA A 552 21.76 -23.97 -21.56
CA ALA A 552 22.08 -25.33 -21.15
C ALA A 552 21.29 -25.80 -19.92
N ALA A 553 21.04 -24.92 -18.97
CA ALA A 553 20.16 -25.22 -17.83
C ALA A 553 18.72 -25.54 -18.28
N LEU A 554 18.17 -24.78 -19.23
CA LEU A 554 16.87 -25.07 -19.83
C LEU A 554 16.87 -26.40 -20.61
N LEU A 555 17.91 -26.69 -21.39
CA LEU A 555 18.04 -27.97 -22.09
C LEU A 555 18.15 -29.15 -21.11
N LYS A 556 18.85 -28.96 -19.98
CA LYS A 556 18.88 -29.95 -18.89
C LYS A 556 17.50 -30.19 -18.31
N ALA A 557 16.72 -29.12 -18.04
CA ALA A 557 15.36 -29.23 -17.55
C ALA A 557 14.41 -29.96 -18.52
N THR A 558 14.66 -29.88 -19.83
CA THR A 558 13.93 -30.59 -20.88
C THR A 558 14.53 -31.97 -21.22
N ASN A 559 15.45 -32.49 -20.40
CA ASN A 559 16.18 -33.76 -20.60
C ASN A 559 16.99 -33.86 -21.90
N ARG A 560 17.35 -32.74 -22.53
CA ARG A 560 18.20 -32.68 -23.74
C ARG A 560 19.68 -32.54 -23.36
N LEU A 561 20.14 -33.50 -22.53
CA LEU A 561 21.47 -33.44 -21.88
C LEU A 561 22.62 -33.45 -22.89
N ALA A 562 22.49 -34.16 -24.01
CA ALA A 562 23.51 -34.21 -25.08
C ALA A 562 23.71 -32.86 -25.79
N GLU A 563 22.68 -32.01 -25.83
CA GLU A 563 22.80 -30.69 -26.43
C GLU A 563 23.33 -29.67 -25.41
N ALA A 564 23.05 -29.87 -24.12
CA ALA A 564 23.48 -28.97 -23.03
C ALA A 564 24.99 -29.04 -22.78
N GLU A 565 25.61 -30.24 -22.88
CA GLU A 565 27.02 -30.45 -22.53
C GLU A 565 27.98 -29.57 -23.35
N PRO A 566 27.91 -29.54 -24.71
CA PRO A 566 28.81 -28.71 -25.48
C PRO A 566 28.68 -27.21 -25.20
N LEU A 567 27.47 -26.73 -24.81
CA LEU A 567 27.26 -25.33 -24.43
C LEU A 567 27.97 -25.01 -23.13
N MET A 568 27.83 -25.87 -22.08
CA MET A 568 28.52 -25.67 -20.80
C MET A 568 30.04 -25.74 -20.93
N ARG A 569 30.58 -26.67 -21.78
CA ARG A 569 32.02 -26.73 -22.05
C ARG A 569 32.52 -25.48 -22.77
N ARG A 570 31.74 -24.94 -23.72
CA ARG A 570 32.06 -23.67 -24.39
C ARG A 570 32.01 -22.48 -23.40
N ALA A 571 31.01 -22.40 -22.50
CA ALA A 571 30.96 -21.38 -21.48
C ALA A 571 32.22 -21.41 -20.60
N LEU A 572 32.58 -22.59 -20.08
CA LEU A 572 33.77 -22.79 -19.28
C LEU A 572 35.06 -22.35 -20.03
N ALA A 573 35.19 -22.70 -21.29
CA ALA A 573 36.38 -22.32 -22.10
C ALA A 573 36.44 -20.78 -22.29
N ILE A 574 35.34 -20.11 -22.51
CA ILE A 574 35.26 -18.63 -22.61
C ILE A 574 35.70 -17.99 -21.31
N ASP A 575 35.15 -18.44 -20.17
CA ASP A 575 35.45 -17.83 -18.87
C ASP A 575 36.88 -18.13 -18.40
N GLU A 576 37.43 -19.34 -18.67
CA GLU A 576 38.84 -19.66 -18.42
C GLU A 576 39.79 -18.75 -19.27
N ALA A 577 39.43 -18.49 -20.52
CA ALA A 577 40.21 -17.62 -21.39
C ALA A 577 40.13 -16.14 -20.99
N SER A 578 38.98 -15.70 -20.53
CA SER A 578 38.71 -14.29 -20.20
C SER A 578 39.22 -13.87 -18.84
N PHE A 579 39.04 -14.73 -17.84
CA PHE A 579 39.29 -14.41 -16.43
C PHE A 579 40.47 -15.19 -15.83
N GLY A 580 40.89 -16.26 -16.46
CA GLY A 580 41.89 -17.22 -15.95
C GLY A 580 41.24 -18.39 -15.21
N ALA A 581 42.03 -19.48 -15.12
CA ALA A 581 41.54 -20.79 -14.66
C ALA A 581 41.05 -20.85 -13.17
N ASP A 582 41.45 -19.86 -12.37
CA ASP A 582 41.18 -19.82 -10.93
C ASP A 582 40.17 -18.70 -10.55
N HIS A 583 39.41 -18.19 -11.52
CA HIS A 583 38.41 -17.16 -11.29
C HIS A 583 37.07 -17.75 -10.78
N PRO A 584 36.33 -17.07 -9.89
CA PRO A 584 35.04 -17.56 -9.36
C PRO A 584 33.97 -17.87 -10.44
N GLU A 585 33.96 -17.18 -11.58
CA GLU A 585 33.04 -17.49 -12.66
C GLU A 585 33.32 -18.88 -13.26
N VAL A 586 34.63 -19.26 -13.35
CA VAL A 586 35.05 -20.61 -13.75
C VAL A 586 34.55 -21.66 -12.74
N ALA A 587 34.59 -21.38 -11.45
CA ALA A 587 34.02 -22.28 -10.43
C ALA A 587 32.53 -22.55 -10.67
N ARG A 588 31.75 -21.50 -10.97
CA ARG A 588 30.33 -21.64 -11.33
C ARG A 588 30.11 -22.55 -12.54
N ASP A 589 30.92 -22.35 -13.59
CA ASP A 589 30.82 -23.14 -14.83
C ASP A 589 31.20 -24.60 -14.60
N LEU A 590 32.25 -24.85 -13.83
CA LEU A 590 32.67 -26.19 -13.43
C LEU A 590 31.55 -26.91 -12.67
N ASN A 591 30.90 -26.21 -11.75
CA ASN A 591 29.80 -26.75 -10.97
C ASN A 591 28.59 -27.08 -11.86
N ASN A 592 28.17 -26.18 -12.76
CA ASN A 592 27.10 -26.42 -13.72
C ASN A 592 27.37 -27.63 -14.60
N LEU A 593 28.61 -27.75 -15.17
CA LEU A 593 29.00 -28.90 -15.94
C LEU A 593 29.01 -30.17 -15.13
N ALA A 594 29.48 -30.15 -13.87
CA ALA A 594 29.51 -31.31 -12.99
C ALA A 594 28.09 -31.80 -12.66
N GLN A 595 27.14 -30.91 -12.41
CA GLN A 595 25.73 -31.28 -12.22
C GLN A 595 25.11 -31.92 -13.47
N LEU A 596 25.47 -31.46 -14.68
CA LEU A 596 25.07 -32.11 -15.93
C LEU A 596 25.67 -33.51 -16.08
N LEU A 597 26.97 -33.69 -15.79
CA LEU A 597 27.65 -34.96 -15.80
C LEU A 597 27.06 -35.93 -14.78
N GLN A 598 26.66 -35.45 -13.62
CA GLN A 598 25.89 -36.26 -12.63
C GLN A 598 24.54 -36.74 -13.20
N ALA A 599 23.82 -35.85 -13.91
CA ALA A 599 22.52 -36.19 -14.53
C ALA A 599 22.71 -37.25 -15.66
N THR A 600 23.85 -37.26 -16.33
CA THR A 600 24.22 -38.29 -17.33
C THR A 600 24.91 -39.53 -16.71
N ASN A 601 24.89 -39.66 -15.35
CA ASN A 601 25.52 -40.73 -14.58
C ASN A 601 27.07 -40.84 -14.73
N ARG A 602 27.72 -39.76 -15.21
CA ARG A 602 29.19 -39.67 -15.31
C ARG A 602 29.81 -39.06 -14.06
N ARG A 603 29.51 -39.69 -12.89
CA ARG A 603 29.84 -39.17 -11.56
C ARG A 603 31.36 -39.05 -11.33
N ASP A 604 32.15 -40.00 -11.90
CA ASP A 604 33.60 -39.99 -11.74
C ASP A 604 34.27 -38.78 -12.44
N GLU A 605 33.62 -38.23 -13.46
CA GLU A 605 34.07 -37.00 -14.12
C GLU A 605 33.54 -35.75 -13.39
N ALA A 606 32.39 -35.83 -12.74
CA ALA A 606 31.77 -34.70 -12.02
C ALA A 606 32.57 -34.33 -10.75
N GLU A 607 33.02 -35.33 -9.95
CA GLU A 607 33.63 -35.08 -8.64
C GLU A 607 34.90 -34.19 -8.73
N PRO A 608 35.88 -34.41 -9.64
CA PRO A 608 37.04 -33.57 -9.72
C PRO A 608 36.72 -32.12 -10.13
N LEU A 609 35.66 -31.89 -10.93
CA LEU A 609 35.21 -30.55 -11.28
C LEU A 609 34.61 -29.82 -10.07
N MET A 610 33.76 -30.47 -9.27
CA MET A 610 33.20 -29.89 -8.05
C MET A 610 34.29 -29.58 -7.01
N ARG A 611 35.30 -30.47 -6.86
CA ARG A 611 36.43 -30.20 -5.95
C ARG A 611 37.29 -29.02 -6.43
N ARG A 612 37.49 -28.89 -7.76
CA ARG A 612 38.18 -27.71 -8.35
C ARG A 612 37.38 -26.43 -8.12
N ALA A 613 36.05 -26.45 -8.35
CA ALA A 613 35.17 -25.30 -8.08
C ALA A 613 35.26 -24.85 -6.61
N LEU A 614 35.15 -25.81 -5.67
CA LEU A 614 35.30 -25.54 -4.25
C LEU A 614 36.65 -24.90 -3.89
N ALA A 615 37.77 -25.44 -4.46
CA ALA A 615 39.11 -24.91 -4.20
C ALA A 615 39.29 -23.47 -4.72
N ILE A 616 38.72 -23.16 -5.90
CA ILE A 616 38.71 -21.79 -6.45
C ILE A 616 37.94 -20.82 -5.53
N ASP A 617 36.73 -21.19 -5.12
CA ASP A 617 35.90 -20.31 -4.27
C ASP A 617 36.48 -20.16 -2.85
N GLU A 618 37.08 -21.23 -2.26
CA GLU A 618 37.79 -21.10 -0.97
C GLU A 618 39.02 -20.17 -1.07
N ALA A 619 39.76 -20.23 -2.18
CA ALA A 619 40.92 -19.35 -2.42
C ALA A 619 40.48 -17.89 -2.67
N SER A 620 39.37 -17.67 -3.33
CA SER A 620 38.91 -16.33 -3.74
C SER A 620 38.18 -15.58 -2.64
N PHE A 621 37.33 -16.27 -1.88
CA PHE A 621 36.41 -15.67 -0.92
C PHE A 621 36.75 -16.03 0.54
N GLY A 622 37.58 -17.04 0.77
CA GLY A 622 37.83 -17.62 2.10
C GLY A 622 36.88 -18.78 2.43
N ALA A 623 37.30 -19.62 3.36
CA ALA A 623 36.66 -20.90 3.69
C ALA A 623 35.25 -20.81 4.28
N ASP A 624 34.87 -19.62 4.78
CA ASP A 624 33.60 -19.35 5.49
C ASP A 624 32.66 -18.46 4.70
N HIS A 625 32.84 -18.34 3.39
CA HIS A 625 31.97 -17.54 2.53
C HIS A 625 30.74 -18.36 2.05
N PRO A 626 29.53 -17.77 1.92
CA PRO A 626 28.32 -18.48 1.48
C PRO A 626 28.43 -19.19 0.12
N ARG A 627 29.18 -18.66 -0.83
CA ARG A 627 29.45 -19.37 -2.09
C ARG A 627 30.14 -20.70 -1.86
N VAL A 628 31.09 -20.77 -0.90
CA VAL A 628 31.78 -22.01 -0.51
C VAL A 628 30.77 -23.02 0.08
N ALA A 629 29.78 -22.57 0.86
CA ALA A 629 28.72 -23.43 1.36
C ALA A 629 27.90 -24.06 0.21
N THR A 630 27.61 -23.28 -0.84
CA THR A 630 26.93 -23.79 -2.04
C THR A 630 27.74 -24.88 -2.74
N GLU A 631 29.05 -24.67 -2.94
CA GLU A 631 29.93 -25.68 -3.56
C GLU A 631 30.06 -26.93 -2.70
N ILE A 632 30.16 -26.78 -1.39
CA ILE A 632 30.17 -27.89 -0.43
C ILE A 632 28.88 -28.71 -0.51
N ASN A 633 27.73 -28.07 -0.56
CA ASN A 633 26.43 -28.76 -0.68
C ASN A 633 26.34 -29.58 -1.98
N ASN A 634 26.76 -29.00 -3.10
CA ASN A 634 26.74 -29.70 -4.39
C ASN A 634 27.65 -30.93 -4.37
N LEU A 635 28.86 -30.81 -3.82
CA LEU A 635 29.79 -31.93 -3.66
C LEU A 635 29.18 -33.00 -2.70
N ALA A 636 28.59 -32.59 -1.59
CA ALA A 636 27.97 -33.51 -0.64
C ALA A 636 26.78 -34.27 -1.23
N GLN A 637 25.96 -33.62 -2.07
CA GLN A 637 24.88 -34.30 -2.81
C GLN A 637 25.44 -35.34 -3.81
N LEU A 638 26.53 -35.05 -4.50
CA LEU A 638 27.22 -36.04 -5.36
C LEU A 638 27.74 -37.24 -4.54
N LEU A 639 28.36 -36.97 -3.38
CA LEU A 639 28.84 -38.03 -2.47
C LEU A 639 27.67 -38.88 -1.95
N GLN A 640 26.56 -38.27 -1.62
CA GLN A 640 25.32 -38.96 -1.23
C GLN A 640 24.81 -39.85 -2.38
N ALA A 641 24.77 -39.35 -3.62
CA ALA A 641 24.35 -40.08 -4.81
C ALA A 641 25.30 -41.29 -5.14
N THR A 642 26.54 -41.23 -4.66
CA THR A 642 27.54 -42.33 -4.76
C THR A 642 27.61 -43.19 -3.53
N ASN A 643 26.66 -43.07 -2.61
CA ASN A 643 26.55 -43.79 -1.33
C ASN A 643 27.75 -43.59 -0.37
N ARG A 644 28.48 -42.46 -0.52
CA ARG A 644 29.58 -42.06 0.39
C ARG A 644 29.02 -41.16 1.51
N LEU A 645 28.04 -41.68 2.26
CA LEU A 645 27.25 -40.90 3.24
C LEU A 645 28.09 -40.36 4.42
N ALA A 646 29.12 -41.10 4.82
CA ALA A 646 30.03 -40.72 5.90
C ALA A 646 30.92 -39.51 5.54
N GLU A 647 31.19 -39.32 4.25
CA GLU A 647 31.94 -38.15 3.77
C GLU A 647 31.01 -36.95 3.50
N ALA A 648 29.77 -37.20 3.09
CA ALA A 648 28.77 -36.15 2.80
C ALA A 648 28.28 -35.43 4.07
N GLU A 649 28.06 -36.13 5.19
CA GLU A 649 27.48 -35.53 6.40
C GLU A 649 28.32 -34.39 6.97
N PRO A 650 29.64 -34.52 7.20
CA PRO A 650 30.45 -33.42 7.73
C PRO A 650 30.50 -32.21 6.79
N LEU A 651 30.42 -32.43 5.48
CA LEU A 651 30.35 -31.35 4.50
C LEU A 651 29.03 -30.60 4.60
N MET A 652 27.88 -31.27 4.65
CA MET A 652 26.58 -30.61 4.81
C MET A 652 26.46 -29.85 6.13
N ARG A 653 27.04 -30.38 7.23
CA ARG A 653 27.10 -29.66 8.50
C ARG A 653 28.01 -28.42 8.43
N ARG A 654 29.12 -28.50 7.67
CA ARG A 654 30.00 -27.34 7.42
C ARG A 654 29.27 -26.28 6.61
N ALA A 655 28.59 -26.64 5.54
CA ALA A 655 27.81 -25.72 4.73
C ALA A 655 26.77 -24.97 5.59
N LEU A 656 25.98 -25.71 6.37
CA LEU A 656 24.99 -25.15 7.28
C LEU A 656 25.61 -24.15 8.28
N ALA A 657 26.77 -24.50 8.85
CA ALA A 657 27.45 -23.62 9.81
C ALA A 657 27.98 -22.32 9.16
N ILE A 658 28.45 -22.40 7.92
CA ILE A 658 28.87 -21.22 7.14
C ILE A 658 27.67 -20.30 6.89
N ASP A 659 26.56 -20.85 6.40
CA ASP A 659 25.39 -20.05 6.05
C ASP A 659 24.69 -19.48 7.30
N GLU A 660 24.66 -20.20 8.43
CA GLU A 660 24.17 -19.66 9.71
C GLU A 660 25.02 -18.49 10.21
N ALA A 661 26.33 -18.55 10.06
CA ALA A 661 27.23 -17.49 10.47
C ALA A 661 27.19 -16.26 9.56
N SER A 662 26.99 -16.45 8.26
CA SER A 662 27.12 -15.41 7.24
C SER A 662 25.80 -14.72 6.92
N CYS A 663 24.70 -15.47 6.84
CA CYS A 663 23.40 -14.98 6.39
C CYS A 663 22.41 -14.74 7.54
N GLY A 664 22.76 -15.21 8.77
CA GLY A 664 21.86 -15.17 9.93
C GLY A 664 20.83 -16.31 9.93
N ALA A 665 20.36 -16.66 11.14
CA ALA A 665 19.64 -17.92 11.43
C ALA A 665 18.33 -18.20 10.64
N ASN A 666 17.81 -17.22 9.91
CA ASN A 666 16.52 -17.31 9.21
C ASN A 666 16.63 -17.07 7.70
N HIS A 667 17.80 -17.24 7.11
CA HIS A 667 17.96 -17.09 5.66
C HIS A 667 17.51 -18.34 4.90
N PRO A 668 16.88 -18.23 3.70
CA PRO A 668 16.42 -19.41 2.91
C PRO A 668 17.50 -20.40 2.51
N ASP A 669 18.77 -19.97 2.39
CA ASP A 669 19.88 -20.90 2.14
C ASP A 669 20.04 -21.89 3.29
N ILE A 670 19.79 -21.47 4.54
CA ILE A 670 19.77 -22.37 5.69
C ILE A 670 18.64 -23.41 5.57
N ALA A 671 17.45 -23.02 5.09
CA ALA A 671 16.37 -23.97 4.84
C ALA A 671 16.80 -25.03 3.80
N ARG A 672 17.47 -24.63 2.72
CA ARG A 672 18.05 -25.54 1.73
C ARG A 672 19.06 -26.49 2.38
N ASP A 673 19.96 -26.00 3.20
CA ASP A 673 20.99 -26.82 3.85
C ASP A 673 20.41 -27.81 4.85
N LEU A 674 19.43 -27.35 5.65
CA LEU A 674 18.66 -28.21 6.57
C LEU A 674 17.93 -29.33 5.84
N ASN A 675 17.33 -29.05 4.67
CA ASN A 675 16.71 -30.05 3.83
C ASN A 675 17.73 -31.09 3.31
N ASN A 676 18.84 -30.64 2.78
CA ASN A 676 19.90 -31.53 2.27
C ASN A 676 20.40 -32.47 3.38
N LEU A 677 20.68 -31.91 4.56
CA LEU A 677 21.09 -32.69 5.73
C LEU A 677 20.00 -33.66 6.18
N ALA A 678 18.74 -33.22 6.23
CA ALA A 678 17.62 -34.07 6.60
C ALA A 678 17.41 -35.23 5.64
N GLN A 679 17.58 -35.02 4.32
CA GLN A 679 17.54 -36.11 3.31
C GLN A 679 18.66 -37.13 3.52
N LEU A 680 19.86 -36.68 3.85
CA LEU A 680 20.96 -37.58 4.18
C LEU A 680 20.70 -38.36 5.47
N LEU A 681 20.14 -37.70 6.52
CA LEU A 681 19.74 -38.36 7.74
C LEU A 681 18.61 -39.40 7.51
N GLN A 682 17.67 -39.11 6.63
CA GLN A 682 16.65 -40.10 6.20
C GLN A 682 17.30 -41.30 5.49
N ALA A 683 18.26 -41.10 4.59
CA ALA A 683 18.99 -42.13 3.88
C ALA A 683 19.78 -43.05 4.87
N THR A 684 20.20 -42.51 6.01
CA THR A 684 20.87 -43.25 7.10
C THR A 684 19.91 -43.74 8.18
N ASN A 685 18.57 -43.66 7.95
CA ASN A 685 17.51 -44.07 8.86
C ASN A 685 17.48 -43.32 10.22
N ARG A 686 18.06 -42.12 10.27
CA ARG A 686 18.06 -41.25 11.46
C ARG A 686 16.88 -40.28 11.42
N LEU A 687 15.65 -40.84 11.32
CA LEU A 687 14.42 -40.07 11.07
C LEU A 687 14.09 -39.05 12.18
N ALA A 688 14.40 -39.43 13.45
CA ALA A 688 14.16 -38.55 14.60
C ALA A 688 15.03 -37.29 14.60
N GLU A 689 16.21 -37.33 13.97
CA GLU A 689 17.08 -36.17 13.81
C GLU A 689 16.70 -35.31 12.59
N ALA A 690 16.13 -35.94 11.55
CA ALA A 690 15.71 -35.24 10.34
C ALA A 690 14.47 -34.34 10.57
N GLU A 691 13.52 -34.77 11.43
CA GLU A 691 12.25 -34.06 11.61
C GLU A 691 12.43 -32.59 12.09
N PRO A 692 13.18 -32.30 13.16
CA PRO A 692 13.36 -30.93 13.61
C PRO A 692 14.04 -30.05 12.56
N LEU A 693 14.90 -30.60 11.70
CA LEU A 693 15.55 -29.84 10.63
C LEU A 693 14.53 -29.45 9.57
N LEU A 694 13.66 -30.36 9.11
CA LEU A 694 12.61 -30.07 8.14
C LEU A 694 11.56 -29.08 8.69
N ARG A 695 11.21 -29.18 9.97
CA ARG A 695 10.29 -28.21 10.58
C ARG A 695 10.92 -26.81 10.66
N ARG A 696 12.22 -26.74 10.98
CA ARG A 696 12.95 -25.46 10.98
C ARG A 696 13.06 -24.88 9.56
N ALA A 697 13.37 -25.71 8.55
CA ALA A 697 13.41 -25.29 7.16
C ALA A 697 12.06 -24.68 6.72
N LEU A 698 10.96 -25.38 7.00
CA LEU A 698 9.61 -24.90 6.72
C LEU A 698 9.32 -23.54 7.40
N THR A 699 9.68 -23.39 8.68
CA THR A 699 9.48 -22.14 9.41
C THR A 699 10.26 -20.97 8.80
N ILE A 700 11.51 -21.23 8.36
CA ILE A 700 12.35 -20.23 7.70
C ILE A 700 11.72 -19.80 6.36
N ASP A 701 11.33 -20.74 5.53
CA ASP A 701 10.76 -20.42 4.21
C ASP A 701 9.38 -19.75 4.32
N GLU A 702 8.53 -20.14 5.28
CA GLU A 702 7.28 -19.45 5.57
C GLU A 702 7.49 -18.00 6.03
N ALA A 703 8.52 -17.77 6.84
CA ALA A 703 8.85 -16.40 7.30
C ALA A 703 9.46 -15.53 6.18
N SER A 704 10.24 -16.12 5.28
CA SER A 704 10.96 -15.41 4.22
C SER A 704 10.09 -15.09 3.00
N PHE A 705 9.29 -16.07 2.56
CA PHE A 705 8.53 -15.98 1.31
C PHE A 705 7.02 -15.84 1.51
N GLY A 706 6.52 -16.09 2.74
CA GLY A 706 5.09 -16.20 3.01
C GLY A 706 4.58 -17.64 2.85
N THR A 707 3.42 -17.90 3.45
CA THR A 707 2.85 -19.25 3.59
C THR A 707 2.40 -19.93 2.29
N ASP A 708 2.28 -19.16 1.20
CA ASP A 708 1.69 -19.59 -0.07
C ASP A 708 2.71 -19.59 -1.22
N HIS A 709 4.00 -19.52 -0.90
CA HIS A 709 5.06 -19.57 -1.89
C HIS A 709 5.42 -21.01 -2.29
N PRO A 710 5.75 -21.32 -3.56
CA PRO A 710 6.10 -22.70 -4.02
C PRO A 710 7.27 -23.35 -3.28
N ARG A 711 8.24 -22.58 -2.80
CA ARG A 711 9.30 -23.15 -1.95
C ARG A 711 8.75 -23.78 -0.68
N VAL A 712 7.75 -23.14 -0.05
CA VAL A 712 7.05 -23.68 1.12
C VAL A 712 6.35 -25.00 0.78
N ALA A 713 5.77 -25.14 -0.42
CA ALA A 713 5.18 -26.40 -0.88
C ALA A 713 6.25 -27.52 -0.95
N THR A 714 7.47 -27.19 -1.39
CA THR A 714 8.60 -28.15 -1.41
C THR A 714 8.97 -28.59 0.00
N GLU A 715 9.08 -27.66 0.97
CA GLU A 715 9.37 -27.99 2.36
C GLU A 715 8.27 -28.84 2.99
N ILE A 716 7.02 -28.50 2.73
CA ILE A 716 5.85 -29.27 3.17
C ILE A 716 5.90 -30.71 2.62
N ASN A 717 6.24 -30.90 1.35
CA ASN A 717 6.35 -32.23 0.74
C ASN A 717 7.46 -33.07 1.39
N ASN A 718 8.62 -32.48 1.67
CA ASN A 718 9.72 -33.16 2.35
C ASN A 718 9.33 -33.59 3.77
N LEU A 719 8.69 -32.71 4.53
CA LEU A 719 8.18 -33.04 5.87
C LEU A 719 7.09 -34.11 5.81
N ALA A 720 6.16 -34.03 4.87
CA ALA A 720 5.08 -35.02 4.71
C ALA A 720 5.63 -36.41 4.35
N ALA A 721 6.65 -36.50 3.51
CA ALA A 721 7.35 -37.75 3.18
C ALA A 721 7.98 -38.38 4.45
N LEU A 722 8.63 -37.58 5.30
CA LEU A 722 9.17 -38.03 6.57
C LEU A 722 8.07 -38.53 7.53
N LEU A 723 6.97 -37.80 7.65
CA LEU A 723 5.82 -38.18 8.48
C LEU A 723 5.17 -39.45 7.99
N GLN A 724 5.11 -39.69 6.69
CA GLN A 724 4.68 -40.93 6.09
C GLN A 724 5.63 -42.08 6.46
N ALA A 725 6.94 -41.91 6.36
CA ALA A 725 7.96 -42.87 6.73
C ALA A 725 7.87 -43.26 8.22
N THR A 726 7.54 -42.29 9.09
CA THR A 726 7.33 -42.49 10.53
C THR A 726 5.90 -42.94 10.91
N LYS A 727 5.04 -43.25 9.91
CA LYS A 727 3.64 -43.69 10.04
C LYS A 727 2.70 -42.68 10.72
N ARG A 728 3.04 -41.44 10.74
CA ARG A 728 2.19 -40.32 11.23
C ARG A 728 1.28 -39.80 10.11
N LEU A 729 0.44 -40.69 9.59
CA LEU A 729 -0.36 -40.49 8.38
C LEU A 729 -1.39 -39.35 8.50
N ALA A 730 -1.97 -39.21 9.72
CA ALA A 730 -2.96 -38.15 9.98
C ALA A 730 -2.38 -36.73 9.87
N GLU A 731 -1.07 -36.58 10.08
CA GLU A 731 -0.36 -35.29 9.94
C GLU A 731 0.15 -35.10 8.50
N ALA A 732 0.50 -36.17 7.80
CA ALA A 732 1.07 -36.08 6.45
C ALA A 732 0.04 -35.65 5.38
N GLU A 733 -1.20 -36.17 5.43
CA GLU A 733 -2.20 -35.94 4.38
C GLU A 733 -2.57 -34.47 4.25
N PRO A 734 -2.92 -33.71 5.33
CA PRO A 734 -3.25 -32.30 5.21
C PRO A 734 -2.08 -31.45 4.67
N LEU A 735 -0.84 -31.82 4.98
CA LEU A 735 0.34 -31.16 4.43
C LEU A 735 0.46 -31.39 2.93
N MET A 736 0.32 -32.62 2.45
CA MET A 736 0.37 -32.90 1.00
C MET A 736 -0.72 -32.19 0.22
N ARG A 737 -1.93 -32.07 0.79
CA ARG A 737 -3.01 -31.30 0.17
C ARG A 737 -2.73 -29.80 0.16
N ARG A 738 -2.10 -29.26 1.22
CA ARG A 738 -1.67 -27.87 1.28
C ARG A 738 -0.60 -27.57 0.21
N ALA A 739 0.41 -28.42 0.07
CA ALA A 739 1.44 -28.27 -0.97
C ALA A 739 0.82 -28.21 -2.37
N LEU A 740 -0.08 -29.15 -2.69
CA LEU A 740 -0.82 -29.16 -3.96
C LEU A 740 -1.61 -27.85 -4.18
N THR A 741 -2.27 -27.32 -3.16
CA THR A 741 -3.04 -26.08 -3.26
C THR A 741 -2.14 -24.88 -3.55
N ILE A 742 -0.98 -24.80 -2.90
CA ILE A 742 0.02 -23.73 -3.12
C ILE A 742 0.53 -23.78 -4.57
N ASP A 743 0.95 -24.96 -5.03
CA ASP A 743 1.53 -25.10 -6.37
C ASP A 743 0.48 -24.87 -7.48
N GLU A 744 -0.77 -25.30 -7.28
CA GLU A 744 -1.87 -25.00 -8.20
C GLU A 744 -2.17 -23.50 -8.28
N ALA A 745 -2.13 -22.80 -7.16
CA ALA A 745 -2.38 -21.36 -7.11
C ALA A 745 -1.24 -20.55 -7.77
N SER A 746 0.01 -20.97 -7.55
CA SER A 746 1.19 -20.24 -8.03
C SER A 746 1.48 -20.48 -9.51
N PHE A 747 1.41 -21.73 -9.95
CA PHE A 747 1.83 -22.15 -11.29
C PHE A 747 0.67 -22.47 -12.24
N GLY A 748 -0.53 -22.64 -11.69
CA GLY A 748 -1.69 -23.16 -12.44
C GLY A 748 -1.75 -24.68 -12.48
N PRO A 749 -2.92 -25.24 -12.89
CA PRO A 749 -3.27 -26.66 -12.71
C PRO A 749 -2.49 -27.66 -13.58
N ASP A 750 -1.74 -27.18 -14.57
CA ASP A 750 -1.03 -28.00 -15.59
C ASP A 750 0.51 -27.95 -15.44
N HIS A 751 1.01 -27.50 -14.29
CA HIS A 751 2.45 -27.40 -14.06
C HIS A 751 3.08 -28.73 -13.63
N PRO A 752 4.32 -29.06 -14.00
CA PRO A 752 5.01 -30.29 -13.57
C PRO A 752 5.12 -30.47 -12.05
N ASP A 753 5.27 -29.39 -11.27
CA ASP A 753 5.29 -29.46 -9.81
C ASP A 753 3.93 -29.86 -9.25
N VAL A 754 2.82 -29.42 -9.83
CA VAL A 754 1.47 -29.92 -9.50
C VAL A 754 1.37 -31.43 -9.78
N ALA A 755 1.96 -31.91 -10.89
CA ALA A 755 2.00 -33.35 -11.18
C ALA A 755 2.84 -34.12 -10.15
N ARG A 756 3.95 -33.57 -9.66
CA ARG A 756 4.73 -34.14 -8.55
C ARG A 756 3.90 -34.27 -7.29
N ASP A 757 3.17 -33.24 -6.91
CA ASP A 757 2.33 -33.21 -5.70
C ASP A 757 1.16 -34.19 -5.80
N LEU A 758 0.49 -34.22 -6.95
CA LEU A 758 -0.56 -35.22 -7.23
C LEU A 758 -0.02 -36.63 -7.14
N ASN A 759 1.18 -36.88 -7.69
CA ASN A 759 1.84 -38.20 -7.60
C ASN A 759 2.16 -38.57 -6.14
N ASN A 760 2.72 -37.64 -5.37
CA ASN A 760 3.04 -37.86 -3.95
C ASN A 760 1.79 -38.15 -3.12
N LEU A 761 0.73 -37.36 -3.27
CA LEU A 761 -0.55 -37.58 -2.60
C LEU A 761 -1.18 -38.92 -3.03
N ALA A 762 -1.10 -39.27 -4.30
CA ALA A 762 -1.62 -40.57 -4.77
C ALA A 762 -0.85 -41.77 -4.22
N GLN A 763 0.48 -41.71 -4.10
CA GLN A 763 1.28 -42.74 -3.46
C GLN A 763 0.93 -42.88 -1.97
N PHE A 764 0.69 -41.77 -1.27
CA PHE A 764 0.18 -41.77 0.10
C PHE A 764 -1.18 -42.46 0.20
N LEU A 765 -2.13 -42.14 -0.68
CA LEU A 765 -3.47 -42.73 -0.72
C LEU A 765 -3.40 -44.24 -1.06
N LYS A 766 -2.50 -44.65 -1.96
CA LYS A 766 -2.22 -46.05 -2.25
C LYS A 766 -1.69 -46.78 -1.00
N ALA A 767 -0.74 -46.20 -0.28
CA ALA A 767 -0.17 -46.76 0.94
C ALA A 767 -1.22 -46.89 2.08
N THR A 768 -2.25 -46.05 2.07
CA THR A 768 -3.39 -46.11 3.01
C THR A 768 -4.58 -46.90 2.46
N ASN A 769 -4.41 -47.65 1.37
CA ASN A 769 -5.43 -48.48 0.70
C ASN A 769 -6.65 -47.70 0.16
N ARG A 770 -6.50 -46.42 -0.12
CA ARG A 770 -7.54 -45.53 -0.72
C ARG A 770 -7.35 -45.47 -2.25
N LEU A 771 -7.37 -46.65 -2.91
CA LEU A 771 -7.00 -46.79 -4.32
C LEU A 771 -7.92 -46.03 -5.27
N ALA A 772 -9.23 -45.94 -4.96
CA ALA A 772 -10.20 -45.20 -5.77
C ALA A 772 -9.97 -43.69 -5.80
N GLU A 773 -9.41 -43.16 -4.74
CA GLU A 773 -9.05 -41.72 -4.68
C GLU A 773 -7.69 -41.43 -5.32
N ALA A 774 -6.77 -42.39 -5.31
CA ALA A 774 -5.45 -42.26 -5.93
C ALA A 774 -5.48 -42.29 -7.46
N GLU A 775 -6.40 -43.05 -8.07
CA GLU A 775 -6.46 -43.22 -9.53
C GLU A 775 -6.64 -41.92 -10.31
N PRO A 776 -7.63 -41.07 -9.99
CA PRO A 776 -7.79 -39.80 -10.73
C PRO A 776 -6.60 -38.86 -10.58
N LEU A 777 -5.90 -38.86 -9.44
CA LEU A 777 -4.73 -38.06 -9.18
C LEU A 777 -3.56 -38.47 -10.06
N LEU A 778 -3.23 -39.79 -10.11
CA LEU A 778 -2.16 -40.30 -10.96
C LEU A 778 -2.48 -40.14 -12.44
N ARG A 779 -3.74 -40.27 -12.85
CA ARG A 779 -4.15 -39.99 -14.24
C ARG A 779 -3.88 -38.56 -14.60
N ARG A 780 -4.29 -37.61 -13.73
CA ARG A 780 -4.03 -36.17 -13.94
C ARG A 780 -2.53 -35.88 -13.95
N ALA A 781 -1.76 -36.39 -12.99
CA ALA A 781 -0.32 -36.24 -12.93
C ALA A 781 0.36 -36.71 -14.21
N LEU A 782 -0.03 -37.88 -14.72
CA LEU A 782 0.52 -38.45 -15.97
C LEU A 782 0.19 -37.55 -17.19
N THR A 783 -1.06 -37.09 -17.28
CA THR A 783 -1.47 -36.19 -18.37
C THR A 783 -0.64 -34.91 -18.38
N ILE A 784 -0.43 -34.30 -17.19
CA ILE A 784 0.39 -33.10 -17.05
C ILE A 784 1.83 -33.39 -17.48
N CYS A 785 2.46 -34.47 -16.96
CA CYS A 785 3.84 -34.80 -17.26
C CYS A 785 4.07 -35.07 -18.75
N ILE A 786 3.17 -35.81 -19.40
CA ILE A 786 3.31 -36.11 -20.84
C ILE A 786 3.20 -34.83 -21.67
N LYS A 787 2.19 -34.00 -21.38
CA LYS A 787 1.94 -32.74 -22.10
C LYS A 787 3.08 -31.74 -21.91
N SER A 788 3.65 -31.65 -20.72
CA SER A 788 4.64 -30.61 -20.35
C SER A 788 6.07 -31.04 -20.65
N LEU A 789 6.42 -32.27 -20.33
CA LEU A 789 7.80 -32.76 -20.35
C LEU A 789 8.05 -33.80 -21.45
N GLY A 790 6.99 -34.43 -21.98
CA GLY A 790 7.07 -35.54 -22.93
C GLY A 790 7.11 -36.90 -22.22
N ALA A 791 6.77 -37.99 -22.97
CA ALA A 791 6.68 -39.34 -22.42
C ALA A 791 8.03 -39.91 -21.95
N ASP A 792 9.13 -39.52 -22.61
CA ASP A 792 10.49 -40.00 -22.33
C ASP A 792 11.17 -39.33 -21.14
N HIS A 793 10.60 -38.24 -20.61
CA HIS A 793 11.18 -37.53 -19.47
C HIS A 793 11.24 -38.43 -18.21
N PRO A 794 12.30 -38.37 -17.38
CA PRO A 794 12.43 -39.19 -16.18
C PRO A 794 11.22 -39.08 -15.25
N SER A 795 10.69 -37.85 -15.02
CA SER A 795 9.49 -37.63 -14.20
C SER A 795 8.26 -38.32 -14.77
N SER A 796 8.05 -38.26 -16.08
CA SER A 796 6.95 -38.93 -16.76
C SER A 796 7.03 -40.44 -16.57
N ARG A 797 8.21 -41.06 -16.69
CA ARG A 797 8.46 -42.46 -16.48
C ARG A 797 8.15 -42.91 -15.04
N ILE A 798 8.49 -42.09 -14.04
CA ILE A 798 8.16 -42.34 -12.63
C ILE A 798 6.64 -42.38 -12.45
N VAL A 799 5.91 -41.41 -12.98
CA VAL A 799 4.43 -41.36 -12.85
C VAL A 799 3.80 -42.53 -13.60
N VAL A 800 4.29 -42.91 -14.79
CA VAL A 800 3.85 -44.12 -15.51
C VAL A 800 4.03 -45.36 -14.65
N ALA A 801 5.19 -45.56 -14.04
CA ALA A 801 5.45 -46.72 -13.17
C ALA A 801 4.52 -46.71 -11.95
N ASN A 802 4.29 -45.55 -11.32
CA ASN A 802 3.39 -45.42 -10.17
C ASN A 802 1.93 -45.71 -10.55
N TYR A 803 1.48 -45.19 -11.71
CA TYR A 803 0.12 -45.44 -12.21
C TYR A 803 -0.08 -46.92 -12.60
N THR A 804 0.88 -47.52 -13.29
CA THR A 804 0.89 -48.97 -13.58
C THR A 804 0.77 -49.78 -12.30
N GLY A 805 1.58 -49.51 -11.28
CA GLY A 805 1.52 -50.19 -9.99
C GLY A 805 0.24 -49.94 -9.19
N LEU A 806 -0.47 -48.84 -9.42
CA LEU A 806 -1.80 -48.62 -8.86
C LEU A 806 -2.85 -49.48 -9.59
N LEU A 807 -2.84 -49.47 -10.94
CA LEU A 807 -3.79 -50.27 -11.74
C LEU A 807 -3.64 -51.77 -11.47
N GLN A 808 -2.41 -52.29 -11.28
CA GLN A 808 -2.17 -53.65 -10.84
C GLN A 808 -2.78 -53.92 -9.45
N ALA A 809 -2.62 -52.99 -8.50
CA ALA A 809 -3.21 -53.11 -7.15
C ALA A 809 -4.75 -53.07 -7.16
N THR A 810 -5.39 -52.49 -8.18
CA THR A 810 -6.86 -52.53 -8.39
C THR A 810 -7.32 -53.80 -9.13
N GLY A 811 -6.41 -54.74 -9.49
CA GLY A 811 -6.73 -56.02 -10.12
C GLY A 811 -6.97 -55.93 -11.64
N ARG A 812 -6.53 -54.85 -12.31
CA ARG A 812 -6.65 -54.76 -13.78
C ARG A 812 -5.62 -55.66 -14.46
N THR A 813 -6.01 -56.18 -15.62
CA THR A 813 -5.15 -56.99 -16.48
C THR A 813 -4.11 -56.14 -17.22
N ASP A 814 -3.02 -56.78 -17.65
CA ASP A 814 -1.96 -56.11 -18.41
C ASP A 814 -2.47 -55.44 -19.72
N ASP A 815 -3.52 -56.02 -20.35
CA ASP A 815 -4.15 -55.46 -21.55
C ASP A 815 -4.95 -54.20 -21.23
N GLU A 816 -5.70 -54.18 -20.12
CA GLU A 816 -6.43 -53.02 -19.64
C GLU A 816 -5.46 -51.89 -19.22
N ILE A 817 -4.33 -52.23 -18.58
CA ILE A 817 -3.30 -51.27 -18.20
C ILE A 817 -2.66 -50.65 -19.43
N ARG A 818 -2.30 -51.46 -20.44
CA ARG A 818 -1.76 -50.96 -21.72
C ARG A 818 -2.74 -50.07 -22.42
N ALA A 819 -4.03 -50.41 -22.47
CA ALA A 819 -5.06 -49.59 -23.07
C ALA A 819 -5.24 -48.23 -22.33
N ALA A 820 -5.25 -48.27 -20.98
CA ALA A 820 -5.33 -47.07 -20.17
C ALA A 820 -4.13 -46.11 -20.39
N LEU A 821 -2.91 -46.65 -20.42
CA LEU A 821 -1.71 -45.87 -20.71
C LEU A 821 -1.69 -45.34 -22.14
N ALA A 822 -2.03 -46.17 -23.15
CA ALA A 822 -2.09 -45.74 -24.54
C ALA A 822 -3.07 -44.58 -24.75
N SER A 823 -4.22 -44.56 -24.05
CA SER A 823 -5.20 -43.48 -24.13
C SER A 823 -4.72 -42.15 -23.55
N LEU A 824 -3.66 -42.12 -22.74
CA LEU A 824 -3.08 -40.93 -22.12
C LEU A 824 -1.82 -40.46 -22.86
N ILE A 825 -1.14 -41.36 -23.59
CA ILE A 825 0.10 -41.08 -24.30
C ILE A 825 -0.19 -40.68 -25.78
N ALA A 826 -1.35 -41.09 -26.33
CA ALA A 826 -1.83 -40.66 -27.65
C ALA A 826 -2.34 -39.24 -27.66
#